data_8321f2018c5f77c791c53aa45e801440
#
_entry.id   8321f2018c5f77c791c53aa45e801440
#
_cell.length_a   1.000
_cell.length_b   1.000
_cell.length_c   1.000
_cell.angle_alpha   90.00
_cell.angle_beta   90.00
_cell.angle_gamma   90.00
#
_symmetry.space_group_name_H-M   'P 1'
#
loop_
_entity.id
_entity.type
_entity.pdbx_description
1 polymer ?
#
loop_
_entity_poly.entity_id
_entity_poly.type
_entity_poly.pdbx_seq_one_letter_code
_entity_poly.pdbx_strand_id
1 'polypeptide(L)'
;MRSCHRWLLFALCLNALGAGRARAGERLTLNFNPDWKFIRADPAGAAAPDFDDRAWQTISAPHTFNDTDTFDDWSTPGHVGEMNQWSGRTWYRKAFTLPPGTAGKKVFIEFEAVRQVAEVYLNGHLLGVSRNGFIPFGFDLTTLLRFDGRKNVIAVMCDNSFEHETDMHKLTATALPWNSPHWHPAHGGIYRNVLLHLTDPLHISLPLFSFLQTTGPYVYATDLSDQSARVHLEVPVENGRDRDAAVALQAEIVDAGGHTVLTLQADLPVAAGSRSQFNVEGELTAPRWWEPDQPYVYRVRCMLRVNGETVDTAEVPLGLRTAKWTVDQGLFLNGRHVKLHGWGQKPTDEWPGLGAAQPDWLHYYTLNLMREAGGNFVRWGHCAGGPAMIAAGDRLGIITEQPGVDGEGDAQGDAWTIRAAAWRDMIIYYRNHPSILIWEGGNQKVSREHAAELRALMDRYDPHGGRAYAHRRADEVTAEFMDVGIGTEGGREIARLPVVEGEYDREESPRRVWDDYSPPHFGYPEARGQTYQLTSEQFAVNEVGQYVGKLGRAAHSGGANWIFSDTTSGGRVSVEVARAGGEVDGARLPKEAYYVCRAMFRADPQVHLIGHWTYPAGTRKTVHVASNGDDVELFVNGRSLGHGRRSDRFLFTFADVAWEPGEIRAVASLAGKIVATETKRTAGAPVALRLTASTGPGGLRADGSDVALIDVEAVDAHGERCPTFQQRVDFACTGPATWRGGYNSGEIKSINHLHLDLECGINRVSVRAGRTAGAITVQARCAGLADGSITIESHAFPAENGMATVLPAMPEVSLPAQRPAPAPDFLASVVAPASVPKAGGRFTTAFSYSGPARGVRVESDALDARRIFADRDGYFDGLPEALQGADHVLTANADARYNAVDLMEIAVRAGAIVSVAHDDRLQRPTWLTRQFQPTRQALTIDHRHRMTIFTRQAERDESLTLGANTEDAATKDALMYLVFVNGAPAAP
;
A
#
# COMPACT_ATOMS: atom_id res chain seq x y z
N MET A 1 -32.72 -13.67 -10.52
CA MET A 1 -33.60 -12.51 -10.84
C MET A 1 -32.69 -11.30 -11.07
N ARG A 2 -32.95 -10.55 -12.09
CA ARG A 2 -32.14 -9.57 -12.76
C ARG A 2 -31.51 -8.53 -11.81
N SER A 3 -30.18 -8.52 -11.72
CA SER A 3 -29.41 -7.40 -11.18
C SER A 3 -29.36 -6.30 -12.24
N CYS A 4 -29.98 -5.16 -11.96
CA CYS A 4 -30.01 -3.99 -12.83
C CYS A 4 -28.65 -3.30 -12.84
N HIS A 5 -27.91 -3.44 -13.92
CA HIS A 5 -26.88 -2.49 -14.31
C HIS A 5 -27.57 -1.20 -14.76
N ARG A 6 -27.62 -0.21 -13.92
CA ARG A 6 -27.95 1.17 -14.32
C ARG A 6 -26.66 1.84 -14.86
N TRP A 7 -26.49 1.72 -16.16
CA TRP A 7 -25.66 2.66 -16.90
C TRP A 7 -26.45 3.96 -17.03
N LEU A 8 -26.03 4.99 -16.32
CA LEU A 8 -26.45 6.36 -16.58
C LEU A 8 -25.76 6.82 -17.87
N LEU A 9 -26.56 7.02 -18.90
CA LEU A 9 -26.18 7.82 -20.06
C LEU A 9 -25.87 9.25 -19.58
N PHE A 10 -24.59 9.60 -19.47
CA PHE A 10 -24.18 10.99 -19.37
C PHE A 10 -24.19 11.59 -20.77
N ALA A 11 -25.07 12.56 -20.95
CA ALA A 11 -25.12 13.41 -22.12
C ALA A 11 -23.72 14.05 -22.35
N LEU A 12 -23.22 13.90 -23.58
CA LEU A 12 -22.06 14.64 -24.07
C LEU A 12 -22.33 16.15 -23.97
N CYS A 13 -21.84 16.77 -22.90
CA CYS A 13 -21.47 18.17 -22.97
C CYS A 13 -20.06 18.23 -23.57
N LEU A 14 -19.97 18.46 -24.87
CA LEU A 14 -18.76 18.94 -25.51
C LEU A 14 -18.38 20.28 -24.86
N ASN A 15 -17.69 20.25 -23.73
CA ASN A 15 -16.84 21.36 -23.35
C ASN A 15 -15.60 21.28 -24.23
N ALA A 16 -15.53 22.10 -25.25
CA ALA A 16 -14.29 22.40 -25.96
C ALA A 16 -13.26 22.81 -24.90
N LEU A 17 -12.36 21.88 -24.51
CA LEU A 17 -11.15 22.19 -23.80
C LEU A 17 -10.34 23.14 -24.69
N GLY A 18 -10.57 24.42 -24.51
CA GLY A 18 -9.69 25.45 -25.02
C GLY A 18 -8.29 25.14 -24.50
N ALA A 19 -7.34 24.87 -25.40
CA ALA A 19 -5.94 24.88 -25.08
C ALA A 19 -5.67 26.18 -24.32
N GLY A 20 -5.49 26.10 -23.01
CA GLY A 20 -5.18 27.24 -22.16
C GLY A 20 -3.86 27.82 -22.64
N ARG A 21 -3.92 28.89 -23.41
CA ARG A 21 -2.75 29.73 -23.61
C ARG A 21 -2.32 30.19 -22.23
N ALA A 22 -1.13 29.78 -21.80
CA ALA A 22 -0.49 30.30 -20.60
C ALA A 22 -0.65 31.84 -20.65
N ARG A 23 -1.25 32.42 -19.63
CA ARG A 23 -1.34 33.86 -19.52
C ARG A 23 0.07 34.41 -19.44
N ALA A 24 0.33 35.54 -20.11
CA ALA A 24 1.63 36.18 -20.02
C ALA A 24 1.99 36.38 -18.53
N GLY A 25 3.13 35.85 -18.11
CA GLY A 25 3.62 35.94 -16.73
C GLY A 25 3.44 34.73 -15.85
N GLU A 26 2.65 33.70 -16.24
CA GLU A 26 2.54 32.44 -15.46
C GLU A 26 3.70 31.50 -15.78
N ARG A 27 4.06 30.63 -14.79
CA ARG A 27 4.97 29.51 -15.00
C ARG A 27 4.38 28.56 -16.04
N LEU A 28 5.18 28.17 -17.01
CA LEU A 28 4.80 27.12 -17.97
C LEU A 28 5.53 25.85 -17.63
N THR A 29 4.79 24.81 -17.23
CA THR A 29 5.31 23.47 -17.09
C THR A 29 4.95 22.64 -18.31
N LEU A 30 5.95 22.04 -18.93
CA LEU A 30 5.81 21.20 -20.12
C LEU A 30 6.14 19.75 -19.77
N ASN A 31 5.35 18.84 -20.30
CA ASN A 31 5.65 17.43 -20.32
C ASN A 31 6.79 17.17 -21.32
N PHE A 32 7.93 16.72 -20.80
CA PHE A 32 9.14 16.47 -21.58
C PHE A 32 9.37 14.98 -21.85
N ASN A 33 8.35 14.15 -21.63
CA ASN A 33 8.42 12.70 -21.84
C ASN A 33 8.55 12.25 -23.30
N PRO A 34 7.89 12.87 -24.32
CA PRO A 34 7.86 12.31 -25.67
C PRO A 34 9.21 12.37 -26.38
N ASP A 35 9.43 11.42 -27.29
CA ASP A 35 10.41 11.46 -28.37
C ASP A 35 11.89 11.57 -27.96
N TRP A 36 12.32 10.78 -27.00
CA TRP A 36 13.73 10.60 -26.68
C TRP A 36 14.37 9.57 -27.64
N LYS A 37 15.63 9.78 -27.98
CA LYS A 37 16.50 8.76 -28.58
C LYS A 37 17.15 7.94 -27.48
N PHE A 38 17.16 6.63 -27.63
CA PHE A 38 17.67 5.69 -26.64
C PHE A 38 18.54 4.62 -27.28
N ILE A 39 19.62 4.27 -26.57
CA ILE A 39 20.45 3.12 -26.89
C ILE A 39 20.90 2.39 -25.63
N ARG A 40 20.83 1.07 -25.66
CA ARG A 40 21.32 0.19 -24.59
C ARG A 40 22.80 -0.15 -24.84
N ALA A 41 23.65 0.86 -24.83
CA ALA A 41 25.11 0.81 -25.01
C ALA A 41 25.74 2.12 -24.53
N ASP A 42 27.07 2.16 -24.39
CA ASP A 42 27.85 3.32 -24.01
C ASP A 42 28.79 3.78 -25.13
N PRO A 43 28.25 4.39 -26.22
CA PRO A 43 29.10 4.85 -27.31
C PRO A 43 29.89 6.10 -26.92
N ALA A 44 31.16 6.10 -27.26
CA ALA A 44 32.07 7.24 -26.97
C ALA A 44 31.55 8.53 -27.64
N GLY A 45 31.52 9.62 -26.89
CA GLY A 45 31.08 10.92 -27.36
C GLY A 45 29.58 11.15 -27.40
N ALA A 46 28.75 10.25 -26.85
CA ALA A 46 27.29 10.37 -26.82
C ALA A 46 26.78 11.64 -26.15
N ALA A 47 27.56 12.30 -25.29
CA ALA A 47 27.23 13.58 -24.68
C ALA A 47 27.34 14.76 -25.67
N ALA A 48 28.11 14.62 -26.77
CA ALA A 48 28.37 15.71 -27.71
C ALA A 48 27.09 16.12 -28.48
N PRO A 49 26.83 17.40 -28.66
CA PRO A 49 25.59 17.85 -29.31
C PRO A 49 25.48 17.43 -30.79
N ASP A 50 26.60 17.21 -31.47
CA ASP A 50 26.71 16.80 -32.88
C ASP A 50 26.81 15.28 -33.07
N PHE A 51 26.72 14.49 -32.01
CA PHE A 51 26.71 13.04 -32.10
C PHE A 51 25.55 12.52 -32.94
N ASP A 52 25.80 11.56 -33.86
CA ASP A 52 24.78 10.99 -34.73
C ASP A 52 23.98 9.89 -33.99
N ASP A 53 22.79 10.27 -33.56
CA ASP A 53 21.84 9.39 -32.87
C ASP A 53 20.66 8.90 -33.76
N ARG A 54 20.74 9.09 -35.08
CA ARG A 54 19.64 8.74 -36.01
C ARG A 54 19.27 7.26 -35.99
N ALA A 55 20.25 6.39 -35.72
CA ALA A 55 20.03 4.94 -35.63
C ALA A 55 19.46 4.50 -34.27
N TRP A 56 19.38 5.39 -33.26
CA TRP A 56 18.86 5.04 -31.97
C TRP A 56 17.34 4.89 -31.96
N GLN A 57 16.84 4.02 -31.11
CA GLN A 57 15.41 3.86 -30.92
C GLN A 57 14.75 5.16 -30.45
N THR A 58 13.56 5.47 -30.97
CA THR A 58 12.75 6.56 -30.43
C THR A 58 11.79 5.99 -29.40
N ILE A 59 11.82 6.55 -28.19
CA ILE A 59 10.95 6.17 -27.05
C ILE A 59 10.32 7.40 -26.41
N SER A 60 9.33 7.17 -25.57
CA SER A 60 8.82 8.17 -24.64
C SER A 60 9.07 7.73 -23.19
N ALA A 61 9.40 8.67 -22.30
CA ALA A 61 9.40 8.41 -20.86
C ALA A 61 7.92 8.34 -20.36
N PRO A 62 7.65 7.66 -19.27
CA PRO A 62 8.49 6.73 -18.51
C PRO A 62 9.01 5.56 -19.36
N HIS A 63 10.31 5.27 -19.23
CA HIS A 63 10.95 4.20 -19.99
C HIS A 63 12.01 3.50 -19.13
N THR A 64 11.98 2.16 -19.13
CA THR A 64 13.04 1.31 -18.59
C THR A 64 13.58 0.39 -19.69
N PHE A 65 14.86 0.08 -19.64
CA PHE A 65 15.44 -0.93 -20.53
C PHE A 65 15.41 -2.34 -19.94
N ASN A 66 14.76 -2.50 -18.78
CA ASN A 66 14.51 -3.76 -18.10
C ASN A 66 13.01 -4.15 -18.14
N ASP A 67 12.25 -3.64 -19.09
CA ASP A 67 10.84 -3.97 -19.25
C ASP A 67 10.59 -5.39 -19.80
N THR A 68 11.59 -5.95 -20.50
CA THR A 68 11.52 -7.29 -21.11
C THR A 68 12.13 -8.38 -20.26
N ASP A 69 12.93 -8.04 -19.25
CA ASP A 69 13.57 -8.98 -18.34
C ASP A 69 12.99 -8.92 -16.90
N THR A 70 11.87 -8.23 -16.73
CA THR A 70 11.10 -8.18 -15.48
C THR A 70 10.05 -9.29 -15.46
N PHE A 71 10.01 -10.10 -14.42
CA PHE A 71 9.19 -11.31 -14.32
C PHE A 71 9.54 -12.39 -15.34
N ASP A 72 10.78 -12.45 -15.79
CA ASP A 72 11.22 -13.39 -16.79
C ASP A 72 12.57 -14.04 -16.42
N ASP A 73 12.87 -15.14 -17.07
CA ASP A 73 14.11 -15.92 -17.20
C ASP A 73 15.12 -15.84 -16.02
N TRP A 74 14.74 -16.33 -14.87
CA TRP A 74 15.61 -16.46 -13.72
C TRP A 74 16.57 -17.64 -13.86
N SER A 75 17.88 -17.39 -13.85
CA SER A 75 18.87 -18.46 -13.85
C SER A 75 18.96 -19.18 -12.50
N THR A 76 18.52 -18.53 -11.44
CA THR A 76 18.61 -19.08 -10.08
C THR A 76 17.34 -18.77 -9.31
N PRO A 77 16.43 -19.72 -9.17
CA PRO A 77 15.21 -19.57 -8.41
C PRO A 77 15.48 -19.33 -6.91
N GLY A 78 14.48 -18.79 -6.22
CA GLY A 78 14.56 -18.50 -4.80
C GLY A 78 15.21 -17.14 -4.51
N HIS A 79 15.72 -16.96 -3.32
CA HIS A 79 16.29 -15.68 -2.86
C HIS A 79 17.54 -15.17 -3.60
N VAL A 80 17.98 -15.85 -4.62
CA VAL A 80 19.22 -15.51 -5.33
C VAL A 80 19.03 -14.38 -6.34
N GLY A 81 17.79 -13.97 -6.60
CA GLY A 81 17.46 -12.73 -7.31
C GLY A 81 17.64 -12.76 -8.82
N GLU A 82 17.64 -11.60 -9.41
CA GLU A 82 17.55 -11.31 -10.83
C GLU A 82 18.91 -11.37 -11.52
N MET A 83 19.52 -12.53 -11.52
CA MET A 83 20.88 -12.71 -12.08
C MET A 83 20.98 -12.46 -13.59
N ASN A 84 19.86 -12.58 -14.32
CA ASN A 84 19.82 -12.39 -15.77
C ASN A 84 19.35 -11.02 -16.20
N GLN A 85 19.01 -10.15 -15.26
CA GLN A 85 18.61 -8.78 -15.59
C GLN A 85 19.79 -8.04 -16.22
N TRP A 86 19.54 -7.43 -17.38
CA TRP A 86 20.57 -6.65 -18.06
C TRP A 86 20.98 -5.44 -17.19
N SER A 87 22.28 -5.24 -17.04
CA SER A 87 22.85 -4.08 -16.33
C SER A 87 23.98 -3.46 -17.13
N GLY A 88 24.19 -2.15 -16.96
CA GLY A 88 25.25 -1.41 -17.63
C GLY A 88 24.87 0.02 -17.93
N ARG A 89 25.68 0.67 -18.77
CA ARG A 89 25.48 2.04 -19.19
C ARG A 89 24.64 2.14 -20.45
N THR A 90 23.70 3.08 -20.42
CA THR A 90 22.79 3.39 -21.52
C THR A 90 22.73 4.90 -21.72
N TRP A 91 22.24 5.32 -22.87
CA TRP A 91 22.11 6.74 -23.18
C TRP A 91 20.71 7.07 -23.66
N TYR A 92 20.24 8.20 -23.18
CA TYR A 92 19.05 8.93 -23.65
C TYR A 92 19.50 10.26 -24.22
N ARG A 93 18.96 10.66 -25.39
CA ARG A 93 19.25 11.94 -26.02
C ARG A 93 17.98 12.57 -26.55
N LYS A 94 17.92 13.89 -26.51
CA LYS A 94 16.80 14.62 -27.07
C LYS A 94 17.22 15.96 -27.62
N ALA A 95 16.97 16.15 -28.91
CA ALA A 95 17.16 17.43 -29.56
C ALA A 95 15.85 18.21 -29.55
N PHE A 96 15.86 19.44 -29.05
CA PHE A 96 14.67 20.27 -28.89
C PHE A 96 14.95 21.74 -29.15
N THR A 97 13.90 22.48 -29.48
CA THR A 97 13.88 23.96 -29.53
C THR A 97 12.87 24.46 -28.55
N LEU A 98 13.17 25.52 -27.84
CA LEU A 98 12.25 26.12 -26.89
C LEU A 98 11.05 26.78 -27.60
N PRO A 99 9.88 26.84 -26.96
CA PRO A 99 8.73 27.58 -27.49
C PRO A 99 9.07 29.06 -27.76
N PRO A 100 8.43 29.71 -28.76
CA PRO A 100 8.62 31.12 -28.99
C PRO A 100 8.32 31.97 -27.75
N GLY A 101 9.07 33.04 -27.54
CA GLY A 101 8.89 33.96 -26.40
C GLY A 101 9.55 33.49 -25.08
N THR A 102 10.40 32.50 -25.12
CA THR A 102 11.12 31.99 -23.92
C THR A 102 12.45 32.70 -23.67
N ALA A 103 12.92 33.51 -24.61
CA ALA A 103 14.13 34.32 -24.42
C ALA A 103 13.97 35.21 -23.17
N GLY A 104 14.99 35.20 -22.30
CA GLY A 104 14.96 35.94 -21.02
C GLY A 104 14.19 35.24 -19.88
N LYS A 105 13.61 34.10 -20.11
CA LYS A 105 13.05 33.22 -19.06
C LYS A 105 14.15 32.38 -18.38
N LYS A 106 13.88 31.95 -17.15
CA LYS A 106 14.57 30.80 -16.52
C LYS A 106 13.96 29.51 -17.03
N VAL A 107 14.81 28.50 -17.20
CA VAL A 107 14.38 27.17 -17.66
C VAL A 107 15.00 26.12 -16.77
N PHE A 108 14.15 25.32 -16.12
CA PHE A 108 14.57 24.22 -15.26
C PHE A 108 14.07 22.90 -15.84
N ILE A 109 14.90 21.87 -15.76
CA ILE A 109 14.47 20.49 -16.00
C ILE A 109 14.32 19.77 -14.68
N GLU A 110 13.24 19.01 -14.55
CA GLU A 110 12.99 18.11 -13.44
C GLU A 110 12.86 16.68 -13.94
N PHE A 111 13.59 15.77 -13.33
CA PHE A 111 13.43 14.32 -13.45
C PHE A 111 12.79 13.79 -12.18
N GLU A 112 11.63 13.19 -12.26
CA GLU A 112 10.99 12.57 -11.09
C GLU A 112 11.78 11.37 -10.55
N ALA A 113 12.47 10.62 -11.43
CA ALA A 113 13.55 9.70 -11.10
C ALA A 113 14.25 9.17 -12.35
N VAL A 114 15.53 8.92 -12.22
CA VAL A 114 16.35 8.16 -13.18
C VAL A 114 17.14 7.12 -12.42
N ARG A 115 17.02 5.87 -12.82
CA ARG A 115 17.70 4.80 -12.09
C ARG A 115 18.80 4.15 -12.94
N GLN A 116 20.02 3.99 -12.39
CA GLN A 116 20.35 4.32 -10.99
C GLN A 116 21.17 5.60 -10.93
N VAL A 117 22.32 5.64 -11.56
CA VAL A 117 23.17 6.83 -11.70
C VAL A 117 22.79 7.54 -12.98
N ALA A 118 22.58 8.85 -12.90
CA ALA A 118 22.25 9.69 -14.04
C ALA A 118 23.31 10.81 -14.19
N GLU A 119 24.09 10.78 -15.27
CA GLU A 119 24.88 11.93 -15.69
C GLU A 119 24.08 12.72 -16.71
N VAL A 120 23.78 13.98 -16.42
CA VAL A 120 22.96 14.82 -17.28
C VAL A 120 23.80 15.90 -17.95
N TYR A 121 23.69 15.98 -19.28
CA TYR A 121 24.44 16.92 -20.10
C TYR A 121 23.47 17.81 -20.90
N LEU A 122 23.82 19.11 -21.04
CA LEU A 122 23.15 20.02 -21.95
C LEU A 122 24.16 20.61 -22.93
N ASN A 123 23.93 20.45 -24.24
CA ASN A 123 24.81 20.94 -25.31
C ASN A 123 26.30 20.51 -25.11
N GLY A 124 26.50 19.30 -24.56
CA GLY A 124 27.80 18.71 -24.28
C GLY A 124 28.43 19.11 -22.93
N HIS A 125 27.79 19.98 -22.16
CA HIS A 125 28.25 20.37 -20.83
C HIS A 125 27.56 19.52 -19.75
N LEU A 126 28.34 18.91 -18.86
CA LEU A 126 27.82 18.16 -17.70
C LEU A 126 27.15 19.15 -16.73
N LEU A 127 25.86 18.92 -16.44
CA LEU A 127 25.10 19.65 -15.44
C LEU A 127 25.32 19.08 -14.03
N GLY A 128 25.39 17.77 -13.92
CA GLY A 128 25.59 17.09 -12.66
C GLY A 128 25.35 15.58 -12.73
N VAL A 129 25.54 14.91 -11.59
CA VAL A 129 25.39 13.47 -11.43
C VAL A 129 24.44 13.17 -10.27
N SER A 130 23.29 12.60 -10.56
CA SER A 130 22.35 12.09 -9.55
C SER A 130 22.60 10.59 -9.30
N ARG A 131 22.63 10.19 -8.02
CA ARG A 131 22.95 8.81 -7.64
C ARG A 131 21.85 8.10 -6.85
N ASN A 132 20.77 8.80 -6.44
CA ASN A 132 19.78 8.20 -5.53
C ASN A 132 18.79 7.24 -6.21
N GLY A 133 18.48 7.45 -7.48
CA GLY A 133 17.62 6.57 -8.28
C GLY A 133 16.11 6.65 -7.99
N PHE A 134 15.64 7.33 -6.94
CA PHE A 134 14.24 7.32 -6.50
C PHE A 134 13.64 8.70 -6.23
N ILE A 135 14.46 9.69 -5.87
CA ILE A 135 13.99 11.01 -5.45
C ILE A 135 14.10 11.97 -6.64
N PRO A 136 13.11 12.87 -6.82
CA PRO A 136 13.17 13.90 -7.85
C PRO A 136 14.40 14.79 -7.73
N PHE A 137 14.96 15.17 -8.88
CA PHE A 137 16.08 16.09 -8.99
C PHE A 137 15.96 16.93 -10.26
N GLY A 138 16.69 18.05 -10.33
CA GLY A 138 16.63 18.89 -11.51
C GLY A 138 17.75 19.94 -11.59
N PHE A 139 17.83 20.61 -12.72
CA PHE A 139 18.90 21.55 -13.06
C PHE A 139 18.37 22.85 -13.65
N ASP A 140 19.06 23.98 -13.39
CA ASP A 140 18.91 25.22 -14.14
C ASP A 140 19.66 25.11 -15.48
N LEU A 141 18.91 25.12 -16.58
CA LEU A 141 19.46 24.99 -17.93
C LEU A 141 19.80 26.35 -18.54
N THR A 142 19.34 27.45 -17.95
CA THR A 142 19.21 28.78 -18.57
C THR A 142 20.49 29.26 -19.25
N THR A 143 21.65 29.14 -18.58
CA THR A 143 22.91 29.69 -19.07
C THR A 143 23.52 28.90 -20.23
N LEU A 144 23.13 27.66 -20.41
CA LEU A 144 23.66 26.78 -21.47
C LEU A 144 22.72 26.64 -22.65
N LEU A 145 21.50 27.14 -22.53
CA LEU A 145 20.48 27.07 -23.59
C LEU A 145 20.72 28.04 -24.71
N ARG A 146 20.39 27.61 -25.91
CA ARG A 146 20.33 28.43 -27.13
C ARG A 146 18.90 28.91 -27.33
N PHE A 147 18.69 30.21 -27.30
CA PHE A 147 17.39 30.85 -27.48
C PHE A 147 17.16 31.40 -28.88
N ASP A 148 18.10 31.19 -29.79
CA ASP A 148 18.12 31.71 -31.16
C ASP A 148 17.45 30.77 -32.19
N GLY A 149 16.67 29.81 -31.74
CA GLY A 149 15.98 28.84 -32.60
C GLY A 149 16.86 27.64 -33.03
N ARG A 150 18.15 27.66 -32.74
CA ARG A 150 18.98 26.47 -32.91
C ARG A 150 18.58 25.37 -31.89
N LYS A 151 18.78 24.11 -32.32
CA LYS A 151 18.49 22.96 -31.44
C LYS A 151 19.41 22.95 -30.24
N ASN A 152 18.82 22.70 -29.09
CA ASN A 152 19.48 22.25 -27.88
C ASN A 152 19.48 20.74 -27.85
N VAL A 153 20.50 20.14 -27.24
CA VAL A 153 20.57 18.68 -27.03
C VAL A 153 20.78 18.42 -25.56
N ILE A 154 19.85 17.73 -24.95
CA ILE A 154 20.02 17.13 -23.66
C ILE A 154 20.40 15.64 -23.82
N ALA A 155 21.38 15.19 -23.06
CA ALA A 155 21.81 13.80 -23.04
C ALA A 155 21.87 13.32 -21.59
N VAL A 156 21.43 12.09 -21.36
CA VAL A 156 21.43 11.45 -20.03
C VAL A 156 22.09 10.10 -20.18
N MET A 157 23.25 9.93 -19.53
CA MET A 157 23.84 8.61 -19.31
C MET A 157 23.15 8.01 -18.10
N CYS A 158 22.70 6.80 -18.21
CA CYS A 158 22.08 6.05 -17.13
C CYS A 158 22.85 4.75 -16.90
N ASP A 159 23.29 4.52 -15.66
CA ASP A 159 24.07 3.34 -15.25
C ASP A 159 23.34 2.62 -14.12
N ASN A 160 22.87 1.39 -14.38
CA ASN A 160 22.28 0.50 -13.39
C ASN A 160 23.18 -0.70 -13.06
N SER A 161 24.48 -0.64 -13.40
CA SER A 161 25.38 -1.74 -13.15
C SER A 161 25.55 -2.01 -11.65
N PHE A 162 25.72 -3.27 -11.33
CA PHE A 162 26.06 -3.77 -10.01
C PHE A 162 27.12 -4.86 -10.13
N GLU A 163 27.93 -5.03 -9.09
CA GLU A 163 28.85 -6.16 -9.01
C GLU A 163 28.09 -7.40 -8.56
N HIS A 164 28.32 -8.53 -9.25
CA HIS A 164 27.83 -9.83 -8.82
C HIS A 164 28.60 -10.30 -7.59
N GLU A 165 28.18 -9.86 -6.41
CA GLU A 165 28.70 -10.41 -5.17
C GLU A 165 27.71 -11.39 -4.55
N THR A 166 28.26 -12.48 -4.01
CA THR A 166 27.49 -13.50 -3.27
C THR A 166 27.03 -13.02 -1.90
N ASP A 167 27.51 -11.86 -1.45
CA ASP A 167 27.17 -11.27 -0.16
C ASP A 167 26.14 -10.15 -0.34
N MET A 168 24.93 -10.39 0.12
CA MET A 168 23.80 -9.46 0.09
C MET A 168 24.08 -8.12 0.78
N HIS A 169 25.08 -8.05 1.64
CA HIS A 169 25.39 -6.88 2.45
C HIS A 169 26.53 -6.03 1.89
N LYS A 170 27.18 -6.47 0.82
CA LYS A 170 28.23 -5.69 0.20
C LYS A 170 27.67 -4.72 -0.84
N LEU A 171 28.16 -3.51 -0.75
CA LEU A 171 27.84 -2.45 -1.69
C LEU A 171 28.47 -2.73 -3.05
N THR A 172 27.74 -2.41 -4.10
CA THR A 172 28.18 -2.56 -5.49
C THR A 172 29.29 -1.55 -5.87
N ALA A 173 29.89 -1.72 -7.04
CA ALA A 173 30.89 -0.77 -7.58
C ALA A 173 30.37 0.67 -7.68
N THR A 174 29.06 0.86 -7.79
CA THR A 174 28.44 2.18 -7.76
C THR A 174 28.30 2.75 -6.35
N ALA A 175 28.67 2.02 -5.32
CA ALA A 175 28.54 2.37 -3.91
C ALA A 175 27.09 2.72 -3.50
N LEU A 176 26.10 2.13 -4.14
CA LEU A 176 24.69 2.42 -3.96
C LEU A 176 24.00 1.30 -3.20
N PRO A 177 23.62 1.51 -1.94
CA PRO A 177 23.16 0.46 -1.05
C PRO A 177 21.82 -0.21 -1.47
N TRP A 178 21.04 0.43 -2.32
CA TRP A 178 19.73 -0.04 -2.78
C TRP A 178 19.75 -0.59 -4.21
N ASN A 179 20.89 -0.84 -4.76
CA ASN A 179 21.05 -1.52 -6.04
C ASN A 179 21.44 -2.98 -5.80
N SER A 180 20.47 -3.77 -5.34
CA SER A 180 20.64 -5.17 -4.98
C SER A 180 19.87 -6.07 -5.94
N PRO A 181 20.49 -7.12 -6.49
CA PRO A 181 19.80 -8.06 -7.36
C PRO A 181 18.74 -8.91 -6.64
N HIS A 182 18.75 -8.97 -5.30
CA HIS A 182 17.78 -9.78 -4.56
C HIS A 182 16.47 -9.07 -4.27
N TRP A 183 16.56 -7.86 -3.71
CA TRP A 183 15.42 -7.20 -3.10
C TRP A 183 14.99 -5.96 -3.86
N HIS A 184 15.92 -5.37 -4.60
CA HIS A 184 15.75 -4.09 -5.27
C HIS A 184 16.21 -4.17 -6.72
N PRO A 185 15.45 -4.86 -7.59
CA PRO A 185 15.79 -4.96 -9.00
C PRO A 185 16.08 -3.60 -9.59
N ALA A 186 17.21 -3.49 -10.28
CA ALA A 186 17.67 -2.24 -10.86
C ALA A 186 17.00 -1.97 -12.21
N HIS A 187 15.68 -1.71 -12.21
CA HIS A 187 14.98 -1.23 -13.41
C HIS A 187 15.59 0.08 -13.88
N GLY A 188 16.59 -0.01 -14.79
CA GLY A 188 17.36 1.14 -15.23
C GLY A 188 16.60 2.01 -16.23
N GLY A 189 16.88 3.31 -16.23
CA GLY A 189 16.35 4.26 -17.20
C GLY A 189 15.65 5.48 -16.61
N ILE A 190 15.10 6.32 -17.48
CA ILE A 190 14.21 7.44 -17.12
C ILE A 190 12.82 6.86 -16.89
N TYR A 191 12.63 6.22 -15.75
CA TYR A 191 11.46 5.38 -15.48
C TYR A 191 10.26 6.11 -14.85
N ARG A 192 10.41 7.42 -14.60
CA ARG A 192 9.36 8.34 -14.20
C ARG A 192 9.32 9.56 -15.14
N ASN A 193 8.42 10.50 -14.88
CA ASN A 193 8.22 11.65 -15.75
C ASN A 193 9.44 12.60 -15.79
N VAL A 194 9.51 13.34 -16.89
CA VAL A 194 10.44 14.48 -17.07
C VAL A 194 9.61 15.72 -17.37
N LEU A 195 9.86 16.78 -16.63
CA LEU A 195 9.16 18.06 -16.75
C LEU A 195 10.15 19.18 -17.08
N LEU A 196 9.69 20.16 -17.84
CA LEU A 196 10.44 21.37 -18.14
C LEU A 196 9.65 22.58 -17.64
N HIS A 197 10.26 23.37 -16.74
CA HIS A 197 9.63 24.56 -16.14
C HIS A 197 10.24 25.82 -16.73
N LEU A 198 9.38 26.68 -17.25
CA LEU A 198 9.77 27.99 -17.78
C LEU A 198 9.16 29.06 -16.87
N THR A 199 10.03 29.87 -16.24
CA THR A 199 9.63 30.88 -15.27
C THR A 199 10.17 32.26 -15.66
N ASP A 200 9.63 33.31 -15.03
CA ASP A 200 10.31 34.60 -15.01
C ASP A 200 11.66 34.47 -14.26
N PRO A 201 12.66 35.33 -14.54
CA PRO A 201 13.86 35.38 -13.68
C PRO A 201 13.55 35.67 -12.21
N LEU A 202 12.44 36.39 -11.92
CA LEU A 202 11.87 36.50 -10.59
C LEU A 202 10.80 35.43 -10.42
N HIS A 203 11.07 34.40 -9.64
CA HIS A 203 10.21 33.23 -9.54
C HIS A 203 10.18 32.61 -8.12
N ILE A 204 9.15 31.80 -7.87
CA ILE A 204 9.05 30.93 -6.71
C ILE A 204 9.99 29.74 -6.94
N SER A 205 10.85 29.42 -5.98
CA SER A 205 11.84 28.35 -6.14
C SER A 205 11.18 26.95 -6.22
N LEU A 206 11.86 26.02 -6.87
CA LEU A 206 11.45 24.62 -6.98
C LEU A 206 11.98 23.80 -5.80
N PRO A 207 11.29 22.71 -5.37
CA PRO A 207 11.73 21.86 -4.25
C PRO A 207 12.83 20.85 -4.68
N LEU A 208 13.86 21.27 -5.41
CA LEU A 208 14.89 20.43 -6.01
C LEU A 208 16.27 20.74 -5.40
N PHE A 209 16.44 20.33 -4.13
CA PHE A 209 17.51 20.86 -3.29
C PHE A 209 18.92 20.47 -3.74
N SER A 210 19.18 19.23 -4.13
CA SER A 210 20.54 18.74 -4.38
C SER A 210 21.33 19.60 -5.38
N PHE A 211 20.68 20.11 -6.43
CA PHE A 211 21.35 20.87 -7.48
C PHE A 211 20.95 22.35 -7.54
N LEU A 212 19.77 22.71 -7.07
CA LEU A 212 19.30 24.10 -7.05
C LEU A 212 19.49 24.77 -5.68
N GLN A 213 19.68 23.99 -4.61
CA GLN A 213 19.76 24.47 -3.23
C GLN A 213 18.51 25.25 -2.82
N THR A 214 17.31 24.78 -3.27
CA THR A 214 16.02 25.39 -3.04
C THR A 214 15.01 24.40 -2.46
N THR A 215 14.10 24.92 -1.63
CA THR A 215 13.19 24.08 -0.85
C THR A 215 11.74 24.13 -1.35
N GLY A 216 11.41 25.02 -2.28
CA GLY A 216 10.03 25.24 -2.70
C GLY A 216 9.09 25.73 -1.58
N PRO A 217 7.83 26.01 -1.88
CA PRO A 217 6.85 26.41 -0.88
C PRO A 217 6.65 25.34 0.21
N TYR A 218 6.39 25.81 1.44
CA TYR A 218 6.01 24.94 2.55
C TYR A 218 4.74 25.46 3.20
N VAL A 219 3.71 24.61 3.25
CA VAL A 219 2.42 24.94 3.87
C VAL A 219 2.10 23.98 4.99
N TYR A 220 1.63 24.52 6.10
CA TYR A 220 1.20 23.76 7.25
C TYR A 220 0.10 24.49 8.01
N ALA A 221 -0.53 23.83 8.97
CA ALA A 221 -1.57 24.46 9.79
C ALA A 221 -1.37 24.15 11.27
N THR A 222 -1.74 25.14 12.10
CA THR A 222 -1.80 25.05 13.58
C THR A 222 -3.21 25.38 14.07
N ASP A 223 -3.45 25.23 15.37
CA ASP A 223 -4.73 25.58 16.01
C ASP A 223 -5.95 24.96 15.31
N LEU A 224 -5.80 23.69 14.89
CA LEU A 224 -6.82 23.02 14.10
C LEU A 224 -8.03 22.62 14.96
N SER A 225 -9.23 23.00 14.49
CA SER A 225 -10.52 22.63 15.05
C SER A 225 -11.57 22.51 13.92
N ASP A 226 -12.78 22.08 14.24
CA ASP A 226 -13.89 22.07 13.27
C ASP A 226 -14.35 23.50 12.91
N GLN A 227 -13.99 24.50 13.71
CA GLN A 227 -14.37 25.89 13.50
C GLN A 227 -13.34 26.66 12.69
N SER A 228 -12.06 26.42 12.94
CA SER A 228 -10.98 27.14 12.28
C SER A 228 -9.67 26.39 12.27
N ALA A 229 -8.78 26.77 11.36
CA ALA A 229 -7.39 26.36 11.29
C ALA A 229 -6.53 27.57 10.93
N ARG A 230 -5.39 27.73 11.60
CA ARG A 230 -4.42 28.75 11.21
C ARG A 230 -3.47 28.18 10.18
N VAL A 231 -3.58 28.64 8.95
CA VAL A 231 -2.72 28.23 7.83
C VAL A 231 -1.49 29.13 7.79
N HIS A 232 -0.31 28.49 7.74
CA HIS A 232 0.99 29.14 7.56
C HIS A 232 1.56 28.75 6.22
N LEU A 233 2.20 29.69 5.55
CA LEU A 233 2.80 29.48 4.24
C LEU A 233 4.14 30.21 4.12
N GLU A 234 5.17 29.44 3.83
CA GLU A 234 6.50 29.91 3.51
C GLU A 234 6.73 29.78 1.99
N VAL A 235 7.02 30.91 1.32
CA VAL A 235 7.24 30.94 -0.12
C VAL A 235 8.62 31.51 -0.41
N PRO A 236 9.62 30.66 -0.69
CA PRO A 236 10.94 31.11 -1.09
C PRO A 236 10.92 31.59 -2.54
N VAL A 237 11.55 32.75 -2.77
CA VAL A 237 11.61 33.42 -4.07
C VAL A 237 13.03 33.75 -4.45
N GLU A 238 13.34 33.73 -5.74
CA GLU A 238 14.61 34.11 -6.32
C GLU A 238 14.41 35.27 -7.31
N ASN A 239 15.23 36.35 -7.20
CA ASN A 239 15.26 37.42 -8.16
C ASN A 239 16.53 37.33 -9.01
N GLY A 240 16.45 36.63 -10.12
CA GLY A 240 17.54 36.55 -11.11
C GLY A 240 17.56 37.73 -12.09
N ARG A 241 16.82 38.82 -11.82
CA ARG A 241 16.87 40.06 -12.59
C ARG A 241 18.07 40.90 -12.21
N ASP A 242 18.45 41.81 -13.04
CA ASP A 242 19.53 42.77 -12.84
C ASP A 242 19.15 43.98 -11.96
N ARG A 243 17.94 44.01 -11.42
CA ARG A 243 17.39 45.10 -10.61
C ARG A 243 16.55 44.59 -9.46
N ASP A 244 16.47 45.39 -8.43
CA ASP A 244 15.58 45.18 -7.30
C ASP A 244 14.11 45.18 -7.75
N ALA A 245 13.28 44.38 -7.08
CA ALA A 245 11.85 44.32 -7.36
C ALA A 245 11.03 44.44 -6.09
N ALA A 246 9.98 45.30 -6.13
CA ALA A 246 8.92 45.23 -5.13
C ALA A 246 7.96 44.11 -5.55
N VAL A 247 7.94 43.06 -4.77
CA VAL A 247 7.20 41.82 -5.10
C VAL A 247 6.03 41.68 -4.17
N ALA A 248 4.84 41.49 -4.73
CA ALA A 248 3.64 41.12 -3.99
C ALA A 248 3.38 39.63 -4.13
N LEU A 249 3.21 38.91 -3.03
CA LEU A 249 2.66 37.55 -2.96
C LEU A 249 1.14 37.65 -2.78
N GLN A 250 0.40 36.92 -3.61
CA GLN A 250 -0.99 36.54 -3.33
C GLN A 250 -1.06 35.04 -3.34
N ALA A 251 -1.43 34.44 -2.21
CA ALA A 251 -1.65 33.00 -2.10
C ALA A 251 -3.13 32.71 -1.85
N GLU A 252 -3.72 31.85 -2.65
CA GLU A 252 -5.11 31.45 -2.56
C GLU A 252 -5.19 29.99 -2.11
N ILE A 253 -5.88 29.74 -1.01
CA ILE A 253 -6.29 28.40 -0.61
C ILE A 253 -7.61 28.11 -1.31
N VAL A 254 -7.58 27.12 -2.21
CA VAL A 254 -8.69 26.75 -3.10
C VAL A 254 -9.25 25.40 -2.68
N ASP A 255 -10.57 25.34 -2.52
CA ASP A 255 -11.27 24.11 -2.17
C ASP A 255 -11.38 23.12 -3.35
N ALA A 256 -11.90 21.92 -3.11
CA ALA A 256 -12.09 20.90 -4.15
C ALA A 256 -13.13 21.33 -5.22
N GLY A 257 -14.00 22.29 -4.90
CA GLY A 257 -14.95 22.89 -5.85
C GLY A 257 -14.35 24.00 -6.72
N GLY A 258 -13.09 24.36 -6.48
CA GLY A 258 -12.41 25.44 -7.20
C GLY A 258 -12.67 26.85 -6.65
N HIS A 259 -13.26 26.98 -5.45
CA HIS A 259 -13.52 28.26 -4.81
C HIS A 259 -12.36 28.65 -3.89
N THR A 260 -11.95 29.92 -3.94
CA THR A 260 -10.99 30.47 -2.99
C THR A 260 -11.66 30.65 -1.63
N VAL A 261 -11.16 29.96 -0.62
CA VAL A 261 -11.69 29.95 0.76
C VAL A 261 -10.84 30.76 1.74
N LEU A 262 -9.59 31.08 1.38
CA LEU A 262 -8.71 31.97 2.11
C LEU A 262 -7.72 32.62 1.13
N THR A 263 -7.44 33.90 1.33
CA THR A 263 -6.40 34.62 0.58
C THR A 263 -5.39 35.20 1.55
N LEU A 264 -4.11 34.91 1.33
CA LEU A 264 -2.98 35.44 2.08
C LEU A 264 -2.21 36.40 1.18
N GLN A 265 -1.74 37.53 1.73
CA GLN A 265 -1.02 38.54 0.95
C GLN A 265 0.14 39.12 1.76
N ALA A 266 1.23 39.43 1.07
CA ALA A 266 2.35 40.18 1.63
C ALA A 266 3.15 40.86 0.50
N ASP A 267 3.81 41.95 0.84
CA ASP A 267 4.76 42.62 0.00
C ASP A 267 6.18 42.47 0.54
N LEU A 268 7.14 42.26 -0.33
CA LEU A 268 8.54 42.11 0.02
C LEU A 268 9.45 42.70 -1.04
N PRO A 269 10.37 43.61 -0.70
CA PRO A 269 11.44 43.99 -1.61
C PRO A 269 12.45 42.86 -1.76
N VAL A 270 12.76 42.47 -2.99
CA VAL A 270 13.73 41.41 -3.30
C VAL A 270 14.85 42.00 -4.15
N ALA A 271 16.04 42.06 -3.58
CA ALA A 271 17.19 42.66 -4.25
C ALA A 271 17.61 41.89 -5.51
N ALA A 272 18.24 42.54 -6.45
CA ALA A 272 18.82 41.93 -7.64
C ALA A 272 19.76 40.79 -7.30
N GLY A 273 19.63 39.64 -7.97
CA GLY A 273 20.50 38.46 -7.79
C GLY A 273 20.37 37.79 -6.41
N SER A 274 19.31 38.08 -5.62
CA SER A 274 19.14 37.57 -4.27
C SER A 274 18.00 36.56 -4.13
N ARG A 275 18.03 35.84 -3.01
CA ARG A 275 16.93 34.99 -2.50
C ARG A 275 16.26 35.62 -1.31
N SER A 276 14.96 35.49 -1.22
CA SER A 276 14.14 35.94 -0.09
C SER A 276 12.99 34.97 0.18
N GLN A 277 12.27 35.12 1.27
CA GLN A 277 11.17 34.28 1.63
C GLN A 277 10.00 35.09 2.16
N PHE A 278 8.81 34.84 1.64
CA PHE A 278 7.58 35.31 2.25
C PHE A 278 7.17 34.32 3.35
N ASN A 279 6.74 34.88 4.49
CA ASN A 279 6.10 34.14 5.56
C ASN A 279 4.75 34.79 5.81
N VAL A 280 3.67 34.08 5.48
CA VAL A 280 2.30 34.59 5.62
C VAL A 280 1.44 33.57 6.35
N GLU A 281 0.45 34.09 7.08
CA GLU A 281 -0.51 33.26 7.80
C GLU A 281 -1.91 33.84 7.75
N GLY A 282 -2.91 33.00 7.99
CA GLY A 282 -4.31 33.41 8.07
C GLY A 282 -5.20 32.32 8.60
N GLU A 283 -6.41 32.74 9.00
CA GLU A 283 -7.39 31.83 9.54
C GLU A 283 -8.34 31.33 8.46
N LEU A 284 -8.38 30.00 8.30
CA LEU A 284 -9.34 29.27 7.47
C LEU A 284 -10.53 28.87 8.35
N THR A 285 -11.72 29.36 8.04
CA THR A 285 -12.95 29.06 8.75
C THR A 285 -13.62 27.78 8.25
N ALA A 286 -14.20 26.99 9.18
CA ALA A 286 -14.88 25.72 8.90
C ALA A 286 -14.05 24.78 8.00
N PRO A 287 -12.82 24.45 8.40
CA PRO A 287 -11.92 23.65 7.58
C PRO A 287 -12.42 22.21 7.41
N ARG A 288 -12.12 21.61 6.27
CA ARG A 288 -12.36 20.19 6.01
C ARG A 288 -11.09 19.41 6.27
N TRP A 289 -11.24 18.31 7.02
CA TRP A 289 -10.15 17.43 7.40
C TRP A 289 -9.72 16.52 6.25
N TRP A 290 -8.44 16.20 6.20
CA TRP A 290 -7.94 15.07 5.46
C TRP A 290 -7.94 13.82 6.35
N GLU A 291 -8.58 12.77 5.91
CA GLU A 291 -8.62 11.47 6.59
C GLU A 291 -8.93 10.35 5.57
N PRO A 292 -8.65 9.07 5.89
CA PRO A 292 -8.85 7.98 4.95
C PRO A 292 -10.23 7.92 4.29
N ASP A 293 -11.29 8.16 5.04
CA ASP A 293 -12.66 8.09 4.52
C ASP A 293 -13.14 9.38 3.85
N GLN A 294 -12.43 10.47 4.04
CA GLN A 294 -12.66 11.75 3.39
C GLN A 294 -11.33 12.47 3.12
N PRO A 295 -10.56 12.05 2.11
CA PRO A 295 -9.24 12.58 1.84
C PRO A 295 -9.32 13.96 1.17
N TYR A 296 -9.69 14.97 1.97
CA TYR A 296 -9.90 16.31 1.45
C TYR A 296 -8.60 17.09 1.33
N VAL A 297 -8.24 17.45 0.11
CA VAL A 297 -7.02 18.21 -0.19
C VAL A 297 -7.40 19.58 -0.76
N TYR A 298 -6.94 20.65 -0.11
CA TYR A 298 -6.94 21.99 -0.67
C TYR A 298 -5.75 22.17 -1.62
N ARG A 299 -5.88 23.08 -2.56
CA ARG A 299 -4.77 23.57 -3.40
C ARG A 299 -4.36 24.95 -2.94
N VAL A 300 -3.07 25.12 -2.66
CA VAL A 300 -2.50 26.43 -2.32
C VAL A 300 -1.81 26.99 -3.55
N ARG A 301 -2.43 27.98 -4.18
CA ARG A 301 -1.95 28.63 -5.38
C ARG A 301 -1.23 29.90 -5.01
N CYS A 302 0.10 29.92 -5.16
CA CYS A 302 0.95 31.09 -4.92
C CYS A 302 1.17 31.86 -6.23
N MET A 303 0.96 33.16 -6.21
CA MET A 303 1.15 34.06 -7.36
C MET A 303 2.08 35.21 -6.96
N LEU A 304 3.19 35.36 -7.67
CA LEU A 304 4.07 36.52 -7.52
C LEU A 304 3.64 37.61 -8.49
N ARG A 305 3.56 38.85 -8.01
CA ARG A 305 3.21 39.99 -8.81
C ARG A 305 4.24 41.08 -8.69
N VAL A 306 4.51 41.78 -9.81
CA VAL A 306 5.34 42.99 -9.89
C VAL A 306 4.55 44.03 -10.67
N ASN A 307 4.35 45.23 -10.11
CA ASN A 307 3.55 46.28 -10.67
C ASN A 307 2.13 45.84 -11.05
N GLY A 308 1.56 44.91 -10.27
CA GLY A 308 0.21 44.36 -10.50
C GLY A 308 0.12 43.20 -11.50
N GLU A 309 1.16 42.92 -12.25
CA GLU A 309 1.20 41.81 -13.21
C GLU A 309 1.74 40.53 -12.55
N THR A 310 1.10 39.40 -12.82
CA THR A 310 1.60 38.07 -12.34
C THR A 310 2.85 37.70 -13.14
N VAL A 311 3.95 37.39 -12.46
CA VAL A 311 5.22 37.03 -13.07
C VAL A 311 5.54 35.55 -12.90
N ASP A 312 5.02 34.88 -11.84
CA ASP A 312 5.18 33.45 -11.64
C ASP A 312 4.05 32.89 -10.80
N THR A 313 3.80 31.58 -10.93
CA THR A 313 2.80 30.83 -10.16
C THR A 313 3.36 29.47 -9.72
N ALA A 314 2.99 29.01 -8.52
CA ALA A 314 3.25 27.65 -8.05
C ALA A 314 2.02 27.15 -7.29
N GLU A 315 1.79 25.85 -7.33
CA GLU A 315 0.70 25.20 -6.59
C GLU A 315 1.23 24.05 -5.75
N VAL A 316 0.78 23.95 -4.51
CA VAL A 316 1.12 22.86 -3.60
C VAL A 316 -0.15 22.34 -2.90
N PRO A 317 -0.21 21.03 -2.53
CA PRO A 317 -1.35 20.47 -1.81
C PRO A 317 -1.32 20.89 -0.32
N LEU A 318 -2.51 20.98 0.28
CA LEU A 318 -2.70 21.17 1.71
C LEU A 318 -3.83 20.25 2.20
N GLY A 319 -3.49 19.29 3.05
CA GLY A 319 -4.47 18.49 3.78
C GLY A 319 -4.38 18.77 5.27
N LEU A 320 -5.49 19.14 5.87
CA LEU A 320 -5.54 19.50 7.30
C LEU A 320 -5.75 18.25 8.14
N ARG A 321 -4.82 17.92 9.00
CA ARG A 321 -4.88 16.76 9.88
C ARG A 321 -4.05 16.94 11.14
N THR A 322 -4.41 16.18 12.17
CA THR A 322 -3.62 15.97 13.37
C THR A 322 -3.38 14.49 13.56
N ALA A 323 -2.18 14.10 13.96
CA ALA A 323 -1.86 12.73 14.31
C ALA A 323 -1.32 12.68 15.74
N LYS A 324 -1.84 11.75 16.55
CA LYS A 324 -1.36 11.49 17.90
C LYS A 324 -1.13 10.00 18.07
N TRP A 325 0.10 9.63 18.36
CA TRP A 325 0.49 8.26 18.62
C TRP A 325 0.54 8.00 20.11
N THR A 326 -0.02 6.88 20.55
CA THR A 326 -0.06 6.49 21.96
C THR A 326 0.37 5.05 22.13
N VAL A 327 1.05 4.75 23.23
CA VAL A 327 1.57 3.41 23.52
C VAL A 327 0.45 2.42 23.87
N ASP A 328 -0.64 2.92 24.43
CA ASP A 328 -1.73 2.12 25.00
C ASP A 328 -2.98 2.03 24.11
N GLN A 329 -3.13 2.95 23.14
CA GLN A 329 -4.31 3.02 22.30
C GLN A 329 -4.00 3.17 20.81
N GLY A 330 -2.71 3.18 20.40
CA GLY A 330 -2.30 3.32 19.02
C GLY A 330 -2.47 4.72 18.44
N LEU A 331 -2.92 4.81 17.18
CA LEU A 331 -3.03 6.07 16.42
C LEU A 331 -4.40 6.73 16.57
N PHE A 332 -4.36 8.04 16.85
CA PHE A 332 -5.51 8.93 16.68
C PHE A 332 -5.24 9.91 15.52
N LEU A 333 -6.11 9.93 14.54
CA LEU A 333 -6.10 10.88 13.44
C LEU A 333 -7.33 11.80 13.57
N ASN A 334 -7.09 13.11 13.64
CA ASN A 334 -8.17 14.10 13.82
C ASN A 334 -9.05 13.80 15.04
N GLY A 335 -8.42 13.34 16.14
CA GLY A 335 -9.10 12.97 17.37
C GLY A 335 -9.88 11.65 17.32
N ARG A 336 -9.88 10.93 16.22
CA ARG A 336 -10.52 9.61 16.05
C ARG A 336 -9.48 8.50 16.09
N HIS A 337 -9.78 7.40 16.77
CA HIS A 337 -8.95 6.20 16.74
C HIS A 337 -8.94 5.62 15.32
N VAL A 338 -7.75 5.33 14.81
CA VAL A 338 -7.55 4.74 13.49
C VAL A 338 -6.63 3.54 13.60
N LYS A 339 -7.09 2.39 13.13
CA LYS A 339 -6.25 1.21 12.90
C LYS A 339 -5.70 1.28 11.48
N LEU A 340 -4.37 1.22 11.36
CA LEU A 340 -3.73 1.09 10.07
C LEU A 340 -3.87 -0.34 9.57
N HIS A 341 -4.42 -0.52 8.37
CA HIS A 341 -4.48 -1.79 7.70
C HIS A 341 -4.23 -1.58 6.20
N GLY A 342 -3.32 -2.32 5.70
CA GLY A 342 -2.85 -2.16 4.32
C GLY A 342 -1.61 -3.00 4.05
N TRP A 343 -0.78 -2.53 3.15
CA TRP A 343 0.26 -3.36 2.56
C TRP A 343 1.57 -2.63 2.37
N GLY A 344 2.65 -3.41 2.38
CA GLY A 344 3.87 -3.02 1.74
C GLY A 344 3.72 -3.05 0.22
N GLN A 345 4.44 -2.18 -0.48
CA GLN A 345 4.54 -2.20 -1.93
C GLN A 345 5.93 -1.73 -2.37
N LYS A 346 6.46 -2.33 -3.44
CA LYS A 346 7.73 -1.89 -4.00
C LYS A 346 7.59 -0.48 -4.60
N PRO A 347 8.60 0.40 -4.44
CA PRO A 347 8.55 1.76 -5.00
C PRO A 347 8.68 1.78 -6.53
N THR A 348 9.02 0.67 -7.14
CA THR A 348 9.01 0.45 -8.58
C THR A 348 7.63 0.12 -9.10
N ASP A 349 6.76 -0.43 -8.23
CA ASP A 349 5.38 -0.85 -8.54
C ASP A 349 5.28 -1.64 -9.85
N GLU A 350 6.30 -2.46 -10.10
CA GLU A 350 6.59 -3.08 -11.39
C GLU A 350 5.44 -3.93 -11.92
N TRP A 351 5.35 -3.95 -13.27
CA TRP A 351 4.39 -4.74 -14.03
C TRP A 351 5.09 -5.64 -15.03
N PRO A 352 4.57 -6.85 -15.28
CA PRO A 352 5.04 -7.72 -16.35
C PRO A 352 5.04 -7.00 -17.69
N GLY A 353 6.15 -7.04 -18.41
CA GLY A 353 6.32 -6.41 -19.71
C GLY A 353 6.45 -4.89 -19.72
N LEU A 354 6.28 -4.21 -18.57
CA LEU A 354 6.45 -2.76 -18.43
C LEU A 354 7.60 -2.39 -17.49
N GLY A 355 7.99 -3.31 -16.60
CA GLY A 355 8.94 -3.01 -15.54
C GLY A 355 8.43 -1.89 -14.63
N ALA A 356 9.32 -1.00 -14.22
CA ALA A 356 8.99 0.16 -13.39
C ALA A 356 8.48 1.39 -14.19
N ALA A 357 8.47 1.30 -15.53
CA ALA A 357 8.12 2.43 -16.40
C ALA A 357 6.62 2.42 -16.76
N GLN A 358 5.84 3.13 -15.98
CA GLN A 358 4.38 3.12 -16.05
C GLN A 358 3.82 4.53 -16.15
N PRO A 359 2.68 4.72 -16.82
CA PRO A 359 1.94 5.98 -16.73
C PRO A 359 1.34 6.15 -15.33
N ASP A 360 1.19 7.39 -14.87
CA ASP A 360 0.74 7.75 -13.52
C ASP A 360 -0.55 7.05 -13.10
N TRP A 361 -1.47 6.81 -14.04
CA TRP A 361 -2.74 6.17 -13.73
C TRP A 361 -2.62 4.70 -13.32
N LEU A 362 -1.55 3.98 -13.71
CA LEU A 362 -1.31 2.61 -13.23
C LEU A 362 -0.88 2.58 -11.76
N HIS A 363 -0.12 3.57 -11.31
CA HIS A 363 0.18 3.72 -9.88
C HIS A 363 -1.10 4.01 -9.08
N TYR A 364 -1.94 4.91 -9.63
CA TYR A 364 -3.27 5.14 -9.05
C TYR A 364 -4.11 3.86 -9.05
N TYR A 365 -4.08 3.05 -10.11
CA TYR A 365 -4.83 1.79 -10.22
C TYR A 365 -4.43 0.81 -9.12
N THR A 366 -3.13 0.64 -8.85
CA THR A 366 -2.63 -0.22 -7.77
C THR A 366 -3.14 0.25 -6.40
N LEU A 367 -3.02 1.55 -6.09
CA LEU A 367 -3.50 2.09 -4.82
C LEU A 367 -5.04 2.07 -4.71
N ASN A 368 -5.74 2.24 -5.82
CA ASN A 368 -7.20 2.13 -5.84
C ASN A 368 -7.68 0.72 -5.53
N LEU A 369 -6.99 -0.32 -6.00
CA LEU A 369 -7.28 -1.70 -5.60
C LEU A 369 -7.08 -1.89 -4.09
N MET A 370 -6.01 -1.31 -3.50
CA MET A 370 -5.83 -1.31 -2.04
C MET A 370 -7.02 -0.65 -1.34
N ARG A 371 -7.45 0.51 -1.85
CA ARG A 371 -8.61 1.24 -1.30
C ARG A 371 -9.92 0.46 -1.44
N GLU A 372 -10.15 -0.20 -2.56
CA GLU A 372 -11.32 -1.06 -2.81
C GLU A 372 -11.34 -2.28 -1.89
N ALA A 373 -10.18 -2.81 -1.53
CA ALA A 373 -10.04 -3.83 -0.50
C ALA A 373 -10.25 -3.31 0.93
N GLY A 374 -10.49 -2.00 1.10
CA GLY A 374 -10.69 -1.36 2.40
C GLY A 374 -9.40 -0.89 3.06
N GLY A 375 -8.25 -1.02 2.41
CA GLY A 375 -6.97 -0.55 2.92
C GLY A 375 -6.93 0.97 3.11
N ASN A 376 -6.24 1.40 4.15
CA ASN A 376 -6.01 2.80 4.48
C ASN A 376 -4.52 3.13 4.67
N PHE A 377 -3.62 2.17 4.41
CA PHE A 377 -2.20 2.28 4.69
C PHE A 377 -1.34 1.63 3.61
N VAL A 378 -0.23 2.27 3.25
CA VAL A 378 0.81 1.71 2.41
C VAL A 378 2.19 2.03 2.99
N ARG A 379 3.07 1.02 3.06
CA ARG A 379 4.49 1.17 3.31
C ARG A 379 5.26 0.90 2.03
N TRP A 380 5.97 1.90 1.51
CA TRP A 380 6.86 1.66 0.38
C TRP A 380 8.11 0.89 0.84
N GLY A 381 8.47 -0.12 0.15
CA GLY A 381 9.55 -0.97 0.66
C GLY A 381 10.62 -1.31 -0.36
N HIS A 382 11.87 -0.88 -0.12
CA HIS A 382 12.34 -0.08 1.05
C HIS A 382 12.99 1.22 0.56
N CYS A 383 12.39 1.86 -0.44
CA CYS A 383 12.79 3.16 -0.97
C CYS A 383 11.54 3.99 -1.24
N ALA A 384 11.73 5.30 -1.46
CA ALA A 384 10.63 6.24 -1.61
C ALA A 384 9.72 5.95 -2.81
N GLY A 385 8.41 5.96 -2.55
CA GLY A 385 7.39 6.04 -3.60
C GLY A 385 7.52 7.33 -4.41
N GLY A 386 7.10 7.29 -5.68
CA GLY A 386 7.21 8.42 -6.60
C GLY A 386 6.09 9.45 -6.45
N PRO A 387 6.21 10.60 -7.15
CA PRO A 387 5.22 11.67 -7.07
C PRO A 387 3.78 11.22 -7.37
N ALA A 388 3.57 10.42 -8.42
CA ALA A 388 2.24 9.89 -8.74
C ALA A 388 1.67 8.99 -7.64
N MET A 389 2.52 8.17 -6.99
CA MET A 389 2.12 7.28 -5.91
C MET A 389 1.67 8.05 -4.67
N ILE A 390 2.43 9.07 -4.29
CA ILE A 390 2.11 9.91 -3.13
C ILE A 390 0.85 10.73 -3.39
N ALA A 391 0.73 11.32 -4.58
CA ALA A 391 -0.47 12.06 -4.98
C ALA A 391 -1.72 11.15 -5.07
N ALA A 392 -1.56 9.87 -5.44
CA ALA A 392 -2.65 8.90 -5.38
C ALA A 392 -3.04 8.59 -3.93
N GLY A 393 -2.07 8.45 -3.02
CA GLY A 393 -2.30 8.30 -1.58
C GLY A 393 -3.10 9.47 -1.00
N ASP A 394 -2.73 10.70 -1.35
CA ASP A 394 -3.46 11.92 -0.94
C ASP A 394 -4.93 11.89 -1.36
N ARG A 395 -5.21 11.48 -2.61
CA ARG A 395 -6.56 11.47 -3.20
C ARG A 395 -7.43 10.32 -2.74
N LEU A 396 -6.81 9.15 -2.48
CA LEU A 396 -7.51 7.92 -2.09
C LEU A 396 -7.66 7.75 -0.58
N GLY A 397 -7.01 8.62 0.23
CA GLY A 397 -7.01 8.49 1.68
C GLY A 397 -6.15 7.32 2.19
N ILE A 398 -5.08 7.00 1.47
CA ILE A 398 -4.14 5.98 1.88
C ILE A 398 -2.98 6.64 2.62
N ILE A 399 -2.90 6.40 3.92
CA ILE A 399 -1.80 6.84 4.76
C ILE A 399 -0.52 6.20 4.27
N THR A 400 0.53 6.99 4.15
CA THR A 400 1.81 6.55 3.58
C THR A 400 2.89 6.56 4.65
N GLU A 401 3.59 5.43 4.77
CA GLU A 401 4.90 5.32 5.36
C GLU A 401 5.93 5.43 4.24
N GLN A 402 6.66 6.56 4.23
CA GLN A 402 7.58 6.92 3.17
C GLN A 402 9.02 6.72 3.64
N PRO A 403 9.71 5.66 3.18
CA PRO A 403 11.10 5.44 3.49
C PRO A 403 12.02 6.36 2.69
N GLY A 404 13.20 6.59 3.25
CA GLY A 404 14.32 7.08 2.48
C GLY A 404 14.81 6.03 1.48
N VAL A 405 16.00 6.24 0.90
CA VAL A 405 16.64 5.20 0.10
C VAL A 405 17.40 4.24 1.03
N ASP A 406 17.12 2.95 0.93
CA ASP A 406 17.65 1.94 1.86
C ASP A 406 18.21 0.72 1.13
N GLY A 407 19.36 0.26 1.57
CA GLY A 407 20.06 -0.89 1.02
C GLY A 407 20.12 -2.10 1.95
N GLU A 408 19.15 -2.26 2.84
CA GLU A 408 19.07 -3.38 3.78
C GLU A 408 20.20 -3.38 4.84
N GLY A 409 20.73 -2.21 5.16
CA GLY A 409 21.75 -2.08 6.20
C GLY A 409 22.18 -0.64 6.47
N ASP A 410 23.04 -0.44 7.47
CA ASP A 410 23.59 0.87 7.76
C ASP A 410 24.71 1.19 6.75
N ALA A 411 24.53 2.26 5.97
CA ALA A 411 25.51 2.72 5.00
C ALA A 411 26.64 3.48 5.68
N GLN A 412 27.84 3.51 5.04
CA GLN A 412 29.00 4.21 5.53
C GLN A 412 29.63 5.10 4.44
N GLY A 413 30.37 6.13 4.85
CA GLY A 413 31.11 7.00 3.94
C GLY A 413 30.26 7.66 2.86
N ASP A 414 30.65 7.56 1.60
CA ASP A 414 29.94 8.17 0.46
C ASP A 414 28.50 7.64 0.32
N ALA A 415 28.28 6.35 0.57
CA ALA A 415 26.94 5.75 0.52
C ALA A 415 26.00 6.36 1.56
N TRP A 416 26.51 6.63 2.78
CA TRP A 416 25.74 7.35 3.78
C TRP A 416 25.45 8.80 3.37
N THR A 417 26.43 9.50 2.85
CA THR A 417 26.26 10.87 2.35
C THR A 417 25.16 10.97 1.29
N ILE A 418 25.12 10.01 0.35
CA ILE A 418 24.07 9.92 -0.67
C ILE A 418 22.72 9.65 -0.02
N ARG A 419 22.66 8.73 0.96
CA ARG A 419 21.43 8.36 1.67
C ARG A 419 20.86 9.54 2.47
N ALA A 420 21.69 10.24 3.23
CA ALA A 420 21.27 11.41 4.01
C ALA A 420 20.81 12.57 3.11
N ALA A 421 21.50 12.79 1.98
CA ALA A 421 21.09 13.77 0.98
C ALA A 421 19.74 13.41 0.34
N ALA A 422 19.56 12.14 -0.03
CA ALA A 422 18.29 11.66 -0.59
C ALA A 422 17.14 11.75 0.43
N TRP A 423 17.39 11.45 1.71
CA TRP A 423 16.44 11.64 2.80
C TRP A 423 15.99 13.10 2.94
N ARG A 424 16.93 14.02 2.97
CA ARG A 424 16.66 15.48 2.96
C ARG A 424 15.81 15.89 1.76
N ASP A 425 16.21 15.50 0.56
CA ASP A 425 15.54 15.89 -0.69
C ASP A 425 14.12 15.31 -0.77
N MET A 426 13.93 14.08 -0.28
CA MET A 426 12.62 13.45 -0.15
C MET A 426 11.69 14.27 0.75
N ILE A 427 12.15 14.65 1.94
CA ILE A 427 11.35 15.44 2.88
C ILE A 427 10.98 16.79 2.25
N ILE A 428 11.96 17.50 1.67
CA ILE A 428 11.72 18.81 1.02
C ILE A 428 10.68 18.68 -0.09
N TYR A 429 10.78 17.65 -0.92
CA TYR A 429 9.88 17.46 -2.06
C TYR A 429 8.45 17.09 -1.64
N TYR A 430 8.31 16.21 -0.65
CA TYR A 430 7.01 15.63 -0.29
C TYR A 430 6.34 16.22 0.97
N ARG A 431 6.96 17.15 1.69
CA ARG A 431 6.48 17.66 2.98
C ARG A 431 5.09 18.32 2.97
N ASN A 432 4.55 18.71 1.81
CA ASN A 432 3.21 19.26 1.69
C ASN A 432 2.12 18.18 1.49
N HIS A 433 2.49 16.92 1.28
CA HIS A 433 1.54 15.83 1.02
C HIS A 433 0.93 15.29 2.32
N PRO A 434 -0.41 15.34 2.48
CA PRO A 434 -1.05 14.96 3.73
C PRO A 434 -1.07 13.45 4.00
N SER A 435 -0.99 12.59 2.98
CA SER A 435 -1.00 11.14 3.15
C SER A 435 0.20 10.62 3.92
N ILE A 436 1.35 11.30 3.85
CA ILE A 436 2.55 10.87 4.57
C ILE A 436 2.39 11.16 6.05
N LEU A 437 2.33 10.12 6.89
CA LEU A 437 2.30 10.22 8.35
C LEU A 437 3.58 9.74 9.01
N ILE A 438 4.37 8.90 8.32
CA ILE A 438 5.61 8.35 8.85
C ILE A 438 6.73 8.58 7.83
N TRP A 439 7.81 9.21 8.29
CA TRP A 439 9.09 9.22 7.63
C TRP A 439 9.91 8.04 8.15
N GLU A 440 10.18 7.04 7.29
CA GLU A 440 10.94 5.84 7.66
C GLU A 440 12.42 6.00 7.29
N GLY A 441 13.30 6.01 8.29
CA GLY A 441 14.74 6.14 8.11
C GLY A 441 15.42 4.90 7.50
N GLY A 442 14.74 3.74 7.47
CA GLY A 442 15.24 2.53 6.82
C GLY A 442 14.61 1.24 7.35
N ASN A 443 14.72 0.18 6.51
CA ASN A 443 14.21 -1.17 6.80
C ASN A 443 15.07 -1.93 7.83
N GLN A 444 16.32 -1.54 7.99
CA GLN A 444 17.26 -2.18 8.90
C GLN A 444 17.74 -1.17 9.95
N LYS A 445 18.35 -1.69 11.00
CA LYS A 445 18.98 -0.89 12.03
C LYS A 445 20.04 0.05 11.42
N VAL A 446 20.01 1.31 11.83
CA VAL A 446 21.05 2.30 11.58
C VAL A 446 21.81 2.61 12.89
N SER A 447 23.02 3.19 12.79
CA SER A 447 23.75 3.63 13.98
C SER A 447 23.02 4.75 14.72
N ARG A 448 23.40 4.98 15.96
CA ARG A 448 22.86 6.07 16.77
C ARG A 448 23.10 7.44 16.13
N GLU A 449 24.32 7.63 15.61
CA GLU A 449 24.75 8.85 14.95
C GLU A 449 23.92 9.12 13.70
N HIS A 450 23.67 8.09 12.89
CA HIS A 450 22.85 8.20 11.68
C HIS A 450 21.37 8.42 12.00
N ALA A 451 20.83 7.76 13.02
CA ALA A 451 19.45 8.03 13.47
C ALA A 451 19.26 9.48 13.94
N ALA A 452 20.24 10.02 14.69
CA ALA A 452 20.25 11.42 15.11
C ALA A 452 20.32 12.39 13.92
N GLU A 453 21.14 12.10 12.92
CA GLU A 453 21.27 12.92 11.70
C GLU A 453 19.97 12.93 10.89
N LEU A 454 19.37 11.77 10.64
CA LEU A 454 18.08 11.69 9.93
C LEU A 454 16.98 12.45 10.68
N ARG A 455 16.93 12.32 12.00
CA ARG A 455 15.99 13.10 12.84
C ARG A 455 16.23 14.60 12.72
N ALA A 456 17.47 15.04 12.82
CA ALA A 456 17.83 16.46 12.69
C ALA A 456 17.47 17.05 11.31
N LEU A 457 17.63 16.26 10.24
CA LEU A 457 17.21 16.66 8.89
C LEU A 457 15.67 16.78 8.79
N MET A 458 14.93 15.84 9.39
CA MET A 458 13.47 15.92 9.45
C MET A 458 13.03 17.17 10.22
N ASP A 459 13.55 17.39 11.43
CA ASP A 459 13.21 18.53 12.26
C ASP A 459 13.52 19.88 11.60
N ARG A 460 14.56 19.90 10.74
CA ARG A 460 14.93 21.11 10.00
C ARG A 460 14.02 21.40 8.81
N TYR A 461 13.61 20.38 8.05
CA TYR A 461 12.93 20.59 6.77
C TYR A 461 11.43 20.32 6.80
N ASP A 462 10.93 19.64 7.85
CA ASP A 462 9.50 19.38 8.08
C ASP A 462 9.11 19.55 9.55
N PRO A 463 9.45 20.71 10.19
CA PRO A 463 9.24 20.92 11.64
C PRO A 463 7.76 20.96 12.03
N HIS A 464 6.85 21.20 11.10
CA HIS A 464 5.43 21.45 11.38
C HIS A 464 4.50 20.43 10.70
N GLY A 465 5.04 19.42 10.00
CA GLY A 465 4.25 18.46 9.24
C GLY A 465 3.45 17.47 10.09
N GLY A 466 3.72 17.38 11.39
CA GLY A 466 3.02 16.46 12.30
C GLY A 466 3.23 14.99 11.96
N ARG A 467 4.39 14.64 11.39
CA ARG A 467 4.77 13.30 10.99
C ARG A 467 5.65 12.64 12.03
N ALA A 468 5.55 11.32 12.13
CA ALA A 468 6.42 10.53 12.98
C ALA A 468 7.73 10.17 12.25
N TYR A 469 8.83 10.11 13.00
CA TYR A 469 10.09 9.50 12.59
C TYR A 469 10.17 8.08 13.12
N ALA A 470 10.52 7.14 12.26
CA ALA A 470 10.68 5.74 12.61
C ALA A 470 11.75 5.06 11.75
N HIS A 471 12.25 3.92 12.17
CA HIS A 471 12.88 2.92 11.33
C HIS A 471 12.63 1.52 11.88
N ARG A 472 12.68 0.54 11.00
CA ARG A 472 12.48 -0.86 11.35
C ARG A 472 13.70 -1.43 12.07
N ARG A 473 13.50 -2.45 12.90
CA ARG A 473 14.54 -3.09 13.72
C ARG A 473 15.32 -2.14 14.61
N ALA A 474 14.66 -1.08 15.06
CA ALA A 474 15.19 -0.18 16.07
C ALA A 474 15.52 -0.91 17.38
N ASP A 475 16.46 -0.35 18.11
CA ASP A 475 16.78 -0.78 19.47
C ASP A 475 16.61 0.40 20.47
N GLU A 476 16.84 0.12 21.75
CA GLU A 476 16.70 1.14 22.81
C GLU A 476 17.65 2.33 22.62
N VAL A 477 18.75 2.16 21.89
CA VAL A 477 19.75 3.22 21.65
C VAL A 477 19.25 4.20 20.58
N THR A 478 18.61 3.71 19.53
CA THR A 478 18.08 4.53 18.44
C THR A 478 16.67 5.03 18.71
N ALA A 479 15.92 4.33 19.56
CA ALA A 479 14.54 4.68 19.92
C ALA A 479 14.37 6.05 20.61
N GLU A 480 15.45 6.65 21.15
CA GLU A 480 15.39 8.01 21.70
C GLU A 480 15.07 9.08 20.64
N PHE A 481 15.34 8.79 19.37
CA PHE A 481 15.07 9.70 18.25
C PHE A 481 13.72 9.45 17.57
N MET A 482 13.01 8.37 17.95
CA MET A 482 11.79 7.92 17.26
C MET A 482 10.53 8.35 17.97
N ASP A 483 9.50 8.59 17.17
CA ASP A 483 8.13 8.83 17.63
C ASP A 483 7.30 7.54 17.63
N VAL A 484 7.64 6.57 16.76
CA VAL A 484 6.95 5.30 16.56
C VAL A 484 7.96 4.18 16.36
N GLY A 485 7.73 3.01 16.95
CA GLY A 485 8.47 1.79 16.68
C GLY A 485 7.85 1.02 15.53
N ILE A 486 8.67 0.68 14.51
CA ILE A 486 8.22 -0.24 13.46
C ILE A 486 8.49 -1.66 13.92
N GLY A 487 7.40 -2.43 14.09
CA GLY A 487 7.45 -3.84 14.47
C GLY A 487 8.16 -4.69 13.42
N THR A 488 8.68 -5.81 13.87
CA THR A 488 9.25 -6.85 13.01
C THR A 488 8.65 -8.18 13.40
N GLU A 489 8.37 -9.03 12.45
CA GLU A 489 7.87 -10.37 12.72
C GLU A 489 8.71 -11.07 13.79
N GLY A 490 8.13 -11.30 14.96
CA GLY A 490 8.81 -11.89 16.10
C GLY A 490 9.93 -11.05 16.72
N GLY A 491 10.12 -9.80 16.30
CA GLY A 491 11.06 -8.86 16.88
C GLY A 491 10.57 -8.30 18.22
N ARG A 492 11.49 -7.88 19.08
CA ARG A 492 11.15 -7.28 20.37
C ARG A 492 10.62 -5.87 20.16
N GLU A 493 9.41 -5.63 20.61
CA GLU A 493 8.83 -4.29 20.64
C GLU A 493 9.53 -3.41 21.70
N ILE A 494 9.69 -2.13 21.37
CA ILE A 494 10.21 -1.13 22.33
C ILE A 494 9.03 -0.61 23.13
N ALA A 495 8.91 -1.01 24.39
CA ALA A 495 7.73 -0.81 25.21
C ALA A 495 7.31 0.65 25.42
N ARG A 496 8.22 1.61 25.24
CA ARG A 496 7.93 3.06 25.37
C ARG A 496 7.45 3.73 24.11
N LEU A 497 7.47 3.03 22.97
CA LEU A 497 7.03 3.58 21.69
C LEU A 497 5.68 2.99 21.28
N PRO A 498 4.80 3.79 20.66
CA PRO A 498 3.68 3.27 19.89
C PRO A 498 4.18 2.34 18.78
N VAL A 499 3.43 1.30 18.45
CA VAL A 499 3.89 0.27 17.50
C VAL A 499 3.06 0.29 16.22
N VAL A 500 3.74 0.28 15.08
CA VAL A 500 3.21 -0.02 13.74
C VAL A 500 3.93 -1.25 13.22
N GLU A 501 3.22 -2.23 12.67
CA GLU A 501 3.86 -3.37 12.00
C GLU A 501 4.32 -2.98 10.60
N GLY A 502 5.61 -3.11 10.34
CA GLY A 502 6.18 -2.78 9.03
C GLY A 502 5.98 -3.87 7.98
N GLU A 503 5.99 -5.13 8.40
CA GLU A 503 5.79 -6.29 7.53
C GLU A 503 5.25 -7.47 8.35
N TYR A 504 4.10 -8.00 7.98
CA TYR A 504 3.59 -9.28 8.49
C TYR A 504 3.14 -10.14 7.32
N ASP A 505 2.90 -11.42 7.54
CA ASP A 505 2.56 -12.45 6.57
C ASP A 505 3.40 -12.38 5.28
N ARG A 506 4.48 -13.15 5.24
CA ARG A 506 5.39 -13.20 4.10
C ARG A 506 5.35 -14.55 3.39
N GLU A 507 4.30 -15.31 3.57
CA GLU A 507 4.09 -16.57 2.87
C GLU A 507 3.79 -16.34 1.39
N GLU A 508 3.92 -17.37 0.59
CA GLU A 508 3.79 -17.27 -0.86
C GLU A 508 2.77 -18.26 -1.40
N SER A 509 1.86 -17.75 -2.22
CA SER A 509 0.86 -18.54 -2.93
C SER A 509 0.65 -17.96 -4.32
N PRO A 510 1.01 -18.68 -5.39
CA PRO A 510 0.72 -18.26 -6.75
C PRO A 510 -0.78 -18.34 -7.02
N ARG A 511 -1.31 -17.39 -7.79
CA ARG A 511 -2.76 -17.29 -8.09
C ARG A 511 -3.30 -18.55 -8.77
N ARG A 512 -2.50 -19.23 -9.59
CA ARG A 512 -2.87 -20.42 -10.35
C ARG A 512 -3.27 -21.64 -9.52
N VAL A 513 -2.88 -21.71 -8.24
CA VAL A 513 -3.11 -22.86 -7.36
C VAL A 513 -4.26 -22.59 -6.42
N TRP A 514 -5.48 -23.03 -6.78
CA TRP A 514 -6.68 -22.81 -5.98
C TRP A 514 -6.63 -23.47 -4.59
N ASP A 515 -6.62 -24.81 -4.61
CA ASP A 515 -6.78 -25.68 -3.46
C ASP A 515 -6.16 -27.06 -3.74
N ASP A 516 -6.34 -27.98 -2.80
CA ASP A 516 -5.84 -29.36 -2.90
C ASP A 516 -6.77 -30.28 -3.74
N TYR A 517 -7.91 -29.77 -4.29
CA TYR A 517 -8.91 -30.54 -5.00
C TYR A 517 -9.01 -30.22 -6.49
N SER A 518 -8.50 -29.06 -6.88
CA SER A 518 -8.51 -28.61 -8.26
C SER A 518 -7.36 -29.20 -9.06
N PRO A 519 -7.50 -29.35 -10.39
CA PRO A 519 -6.42 -29.85 -11.21
C PRO A 519 -5.12 -29.07 -11.00
N PRO A 520 -3.96 -29.74 -11.09
CA PRO A 520 -2.66 -29.10 -11.01
C PRO A 520 -2.52 -28.08 -12.15
N HIS A 521 -1.79 -27.03 -11.88
CA HIS A 521 -1.48 -26.02 -12.87
C HIS A 521 -0.54 -26.60 -13.94
N PHE A 522 -0.77 -26.14 -15.16
CA PHE A 522 0.02 -26.53 -16.33
C PHE A 522 1.52 -26.20 -16.13
N GLY A 523 2.38 -27.18 -16.46
CA GLY A 523 3.83 -27.00 -16.49
C GLY A 523 4.56 -26.96 -15.15
N TYR A 524 3.86 -27.10 -14.02
CA TYR A 524 4.48 -27.06 -12.70
C TYR A 524 4.51 -28.43 -12.02
N PRO A 525 5.56 -28.71 -11.19
CA PRO A 525 5.51 -29.83 -10.27
C PRO A 525 4.35 -29.69 -9.31
N GLU A 526 3.63 -30.77 -9.04
CA GLU A 526 2.44 -30.80 -8.19
C GLU A 526 2.77 -30.80 -6.69
N ALA A 527 4.04 -30.83 -6.32
CA ALA A 527 4.45 -31.02 -4.93
C ALA A 527 4.46 -29.68 -4.19
N ARG A 528 3.54 -29.56 -3.22
CA ARG A 528 3.53 -28.46 -2.27
C ARG A 528 4.89 -28.35 -1.54
N GLY A 529 5.35 -27.13 -1.27
CA GLY A 529 6.66 -26.85 -0.69
C GLY A 529 7.83 -26.93 -1.68
N GLN A 530 7.58 -27.41 -2.91
CA GLN A 530 8.57 -27.39 -4.02
C GLN A 530 8.25 -26.32 -5.05
N THR A 531 6.96 -25.98 -5.20
CA THR A 531 6.48 -25.01 -6.20
C THR A 531 5.69 -23.86 -5.57
N TYR A 532 5.17 -24.05 -4.38
CA TYR A 532 4.41 -23.05 -3.62
C TYR A 532 4.38 -23.45 -2.14
N GLN A 533 4.24 -22.45 -1.26
CA GLN A 533 4.13 -22.69 0.18
C GLN A 533 2.69 -23.02 0.57
N LEU A 534 1.74 -22.22 0.08
CA LEU A 534 0.31 -22.35 0.35
C LEU A 534 -0.49 -22.35 -0.94
N THR A 535 -1.63 -23.03 -0.98
CA THR A 535 -2.66 -22.82 -1.98
C THR A 535 -3.33 -21.47 -1.77
N SER A 536 -4.02 -20.94 -2.79
CA SER A 536 -4.73 -19.65 -2.70
C SER A 536 -5.77 -19.64 -1.57
N GLU A 537 -6.50 -20.75 -1.37
CA GLU A 537 -7.43 -20.87 -0.24
C GLU A 537 -6.71 -20.88 1.11
N GLN A 538 -5.62 -21.61 1.24
CA GLN A 538 -4.86 -21.69 2.50
C GLN A 538 -4.20 -20.36 2.84
N PHE A 539 -3.67 -19.66 1.83
CA PHE A 539 -3.11 -18.33 1.99
C PHE A 539 -4.16 -17.35 2.52
N ALA A 540 -5.36 -17.35 1.91
CA ALA A 540 -6.48 -16.52 2.35
C ALA A 540 -6.93 -16.83 3.79
N VAL A 541 -7.00 -18.11 4.16
CA VAL A 541 -7.34 -18.53 5.52
C VAL A 541 -6.27 -18.11 6.53
N ASN A 542 -4.99 -18.26 6.15
CA ASN A 542 -3.87 -17.89 6.99
C ASN A 542 -3.79 -16.38 7.23
N GLU A 543 -4.06 -15.58 6.20
CA GLU A 543 -4.10 -14.11 6.26
C GLU A 543 -5.02 -13.61 7.38
N VAL A 544 -6.20 -14.23 7.56
CA VAL A 544 -7.13 -13.84 8.64
C VAL A 544 -6.49 -14.04 10.01
N GLY A 545 -5.88 -15.19 10.23
CA GLY A 545 -5.22 -15.51 11.50
C GLY A 545 -4.01 -14.61 11.76
N GLN A 546 -3.21 -14.34 10.75
CA GLN A 546 -2.04 -13.45 10.84
C GLN A 546 -2.46 -12.01 11.18
N TYR A 547 -3.47 -11.48 10.48
CA TYR A 547 -3.98 -10.15 10.76
C TYR A 547 -4.51 -10.01 12.19
N VAL A 548 -5.43 -10.90 12.59
CA VAL A 548 -6.03 -10.83 13.93
C VAL A 548 -4.98 -11.06 15.01
N GLY A 549 -4.09 -12.04 14.82
CA GLY A 549 -3.05 -12.37 15.80
C GLY A 549 -2.00 -11.28 16.00
N LYS A 550 -1.62 -10.60 14.91
CA LYS A 550 -0.57 -9.57 14.96
C LYS A 550 -1.10 -8.19 15.28
N LEU A 551 -2.19 -7.79 14.67
CA LEU A 551 -2.70 -6.41 14.74
C LEU A 551 -3.94 -6.25 15.64
N GLY A 552 -4.49 -7.36 16.14
CA GLY A 552 -5.76 -7.36 16.88
C GLY A 552 -5.73 -6.67 18.24
N ARG A 553 -4.55 -6.33 18.79
CA ARG A 553 -4.42 -5.61 20.07
C ARG A 553 -4.86 -4.16 19.95
N ALA A 554 -5.64 -3.65 20.92
CA ALA A 554 -6.08 -2.24 20.94
C ALA A 554 -4.90 -1.25 20.91
N ALA A 555 -3.82 -1.57 21.61
CA ALA A 555 -2.62 -0.74 21.68
C ALA A 555 -1.78 -0.72 20.39
N HIS A 556 -1.98 -1.69 19.48
CA HIS A 556 -1.25 -1.76 18.23
C HIS A 556 -1.85 -0.83 17.21
N SER A 557 -1.05 0.05 16.59
CA SER A 557 -1.57 1.01 15.61
C SER A 557 -1.99 0.38 14.29
N GLY A 558 -1.68 -0.90 14.06
CA GLY A 558 -1.91 -1.59 12.79
C GLY A 558 -0.63 -1.69 11.96
N GLY A 559 -0.73 -1.90 10.66
CA GLY A 559 0.47 -1.99 9.81
C GLY A 559 0.23 -2.57 8.43
N ALA A 560 1.33 -3.06 7.83
CA ALA A 560 1.40 -3.50 6.45
C ALA A 560 1.58 -5.02 6.34
N ASN A 561 0.69 -5.69 5.61
CA ASN A 561 0.96 -7.02 5.09
C ASN A 561 2.06 -6.93 4.00
N TRP A 562 2.93 -7.88 3.93
CA TRP A 562 3.98 -7.93 2.94
C TRP A 562 3.72 -9.07 1.94
N ILE A 563 3.13 -8.76 0.81
CA ILE A 563 3.09 -7.51 0.06
C ILE A 563 1.76 -7.41 -0.73
N PHE A 564 1.40 -6.25 -1.29
CA PHE A 564 0.15 -6.11 -2.03
C PHE A 564 0.15 -6.86 -3.37
N SER A 565 1.20 -6.67 -4.19
CA SER A 565 1.31 -7.38 -5.48
C SER A 565 2.54 -8.27 -5.52
N ASP A 566 2.44 -9.38 -6.24
CA ASP A 566 3.61 -10.18 -6.56
C ASP A 566 4.70 -9.31 -7.19
N THR A 567 5.95 -9.59 -6.84
CA THR A 567 7.09 -8.78 -7.24
C THR A 567 8.08 -9.57 -8.08
N THR A 568 8.86 -8.88 -8.88
CA THR A 568 9.88 -9.49 -9.74
C THR A 568 11.11 -10.00 -8.97
N SER A 569 11.23 -9.77 -7.66
CA SER A 569 12.30 -10.39 -6.87
C SER A 569 12.07 -11.90 -6.75
N GLY A 570 13.16 -12.69 -6.73
CA GLY A 570 13.07 -14.15 -6.70
C GLY A 570 12.20 -14.69 -5.56
N GLY A 571 11.37 -15.66 -5.89
CA GLY A 571 10.48 -16.33 -4.95
C GLY A 571 11.24 -17.15 -3.89
N ARG A 572 10.56 -17.51 -2.82
CA ARG A 572 11.11 -18.36 -1.73
C ARG A 572 11.11 -19.82 -2.08
N VAL A 573 10.31 -20.23 -3.03
CA VAL A 573 10.28 -21.59 -3.55
C VAL A 573 11.09 -21.69 -4.84
N SER A 574 11.76 -22.80 -5.01
CA SER A 574 12.85 -22.98 -5.97
C SER A 574 12.47 -22.85 -7.45
N VAL A 575 11.21 -22.80 -7.80
CA VAL A 575 10.76 -22.73 -9.18
C VAL A 575 9.93 -21.48 -9.50
N GLU A 576 9.70 -20.62 -8.54
CA GLU A 576 8.95 -19.38 -8.79
C GLU A 576 9.88 -18.29 -9.33
N VAL A 577 9.50 -17.69 -10.47
CA VAL A 577 10.22 -16.58 -11.10
C VAL A 577 9.88 -15.24 -10.49
N ALA A 578 8.85 -15.21 -9.66
CA ALA A 578 8.43 -14.02 -8.92
C ALA A 578 8.13 -14.39 -7.48
N ARG A 579 8.23 -13.42 -6.59
CA ARG A 579 7.80 -13.57 -5.21
C ARG A 579 6.28 -13.45 -5.15
N ALA A 580 5.61 -14.58 -4.89
CA ALA A 580 4.16 -14.71 -4.97
C ALA A 580 3.42 -14.41 -3.65
N GLY A 581 3.96 -13.52 -2.83
CA GLY A 581 3.38 -13.12 -1.53
C GLY A 581 2.32 -12.02 -1.62
N GLY A 582 1.86 -11.65 -2.82
CA GLY A 582 0.88 -10.58 -3.02
C GLY A 582 -0.56 -11.02 -2.81
N GLU A 583 -1.43 -10.07 -2.42
CA GLU A 583 -2.88 -10.20 -2.44
C GLU A 583 -3.42 -10.25 -3.88
N VAL A 584 -2.70 -9.64 -4.78
CA VAL A 584 -2.92 -9.69 -6.22
C VAL A 584 -1.66 -10.22 -6.91
N ASP A 585 -1.81 -10.80 -8.08
CA ASP A 585 -0.64 -11.21 -8.88
C ASP A 585 0.13 -10.00 -9.46
N GLY A 586 1.22 -10.25 -10.18
CA GLY A 586 2.03 -9.20 -10.80
C GLY A 586 1.27 -8.35 -11.81
N ALA A 587 0.23 -8.89 -12.43
CA ALA A 587 -0.67 -8.16 -13.32
C ALA A 587 -1.90 -7.56 -12.60
N ARG A 588 -1.90 -7.54 -11.26
CA ARG A 588 -2.97 -7.03 -10.38
C ARG A 588 -4.30 -7.76 -10.54
N LEU A 589 -4.28 -9.04 -10.89
CA LEU A 589 -5.45 -9.89 -10.79
C LEU A 589 -5.59 -10.41 -9.34
N PRO A 590 -6.76 -10.25 -8.69
CA PRO A 590 -6.96 -10.64 -7.30
C PRO A 590 -6.78 -12.14 -7.05
N LYS A 591 -6.12 -12.47 -5.94
CA LYS A 591 -6.13 -13.79 -5.31
C LYS A 591 -7.25 -13.86 -4.26
N GLU A 592 -7.47 -15.03 -3.65
CA GLU A 592 -8.53 -15.17 -2.64
C GLU A 592 -8.27 -14.30 -1.39
N ALA A 593 -7.00 -14.08 -1.01
CA ALA A 593 -6.60 -13.21 0.10
C ALA A 593 -7.07 -11.75 -0.09
N TYR A 594 -7.07 -11.22 -1.31
CA TYR A 594 -7.62 -9.89 -1.60
C TYR A 594 -9.07 -9.72 -1.13
N TYR A 595 -9.91 -10.73 -1.38
CA TYR A 595 -11.31 -10.69 -0.99
C TYR A 595 -11.51 -10.91 0.51
N VAL A 596 -10.63 -11.68 1.14
CA VAL A 596 -10.62 -11.86 2.59
C VAL A 596 -10.24 -10.55 3.28
N CYS A 597 -9.24 -9.81 2.77
CA CYS A 597 -8.92 -8.47 3.25
C CYS A 597 -10.11 -7.51 3.15
N ARG A 598 -10.92 -7.59 2.10
CA ARG A 598 -12.16 -6.81 2.02
C ARG A 598 -13.11 -7.12 3.19
N ALA A 599 -13.24 -8.38 3.56
CA ALA A 599 -14.09 -8.76 4.70
C ALA A 599 -13.53 -8.27 6.04
N MET A 600 -12.21 -8.12 6.17
CA MET A 600 -11.57 -7.64 7.40
C MET A 600 -11.49 -6.12 7.51
N PHE A 601 -11.29 -5.42 6.39
CA PHE A 601 -10.92 -4.00 6.40
C PHE A 601 -12.08 -3.06 6.10
N ARG A 602 -13.12 -3.52 5.41
CA ARG A 602 -14.25 -2.68 5.05
C ARG A 602 -15.26 -2.56 6.18
N ALA A 603 -15.83 -1.35 6.32
CA ALA A 603 -16.87 -1.06 7.30
C ALA A 603 -18.26 -1.56 6.88
N ASP A 604 -18.53 -1.62 5.58
CA ASP A 604 -19.80 -2.14 5.06
C ASP A 604 -19.81 -3.67 5.13
N PRO A 605 -21.00 -4.29 5.26
CA PRO A 605 -21.11 -5.73 5.39
C PRO A 605 -20.48 -6.49 4.21
N GLN A 606 -19.63 -7.44 4.52
CA GLN A 606 -18.92 -8.27 3.55
C GLN A 606 -19.15 -9.75 3.86
N VAL A 607 -19.24 -10.55 2.80
CA VAL A 607 -19.17 -12.02 2.85
C VAL A 607 -18.44 -12.51 1.62
N HIS A 608 -17.50 -13.43 1.79
CA HIS A 608 -16.74 -14.02 0.68
C HIS A 608 -16.58 -15.52 0.90
N LEU A 609 -17.10 -16.29 -0.06
CA LEU A 609 -16.84 -17.73 -0.19
C LEU A 609 -15.42 -17.93 -0.73
N ILE A 610 -14.50 -18.44 0.06
CA ILE A 610 -13.09 -18.66 -0.35
C ILE A 610 -13.04 -19.82 -1.36
N GLY A 611 -12.40 -19.60 -2.53
CA GLY A 611 -12.27 -20.58 -3.60
C GLY A 611 -13.39 -20.52 -4.63
N HIS A 612 -13.64 -21.62 -5.33
CA HIS A 612 -14.67 -21.74 -6.37
C HIS A 612 -15.66 -22.87 -6.09
N TRP A 613 -16.66 -23.07 -6.97
CA TRP A 613 -17.63 -24.16 -6.83
C TRP A 613 -17.73 -25.02 -8.09
N THR A 614 -16.58 -25.41 -8.66
CA THR A 614 -16.50 -26.28 -9.85
C THR A 614 -15.52 -27.41 -9.59
N TYR A 615 -16.03 -28.57 -9.18
CA TYR A 615 -15.23 -29.73 -8.77
C TYR A 615 -15.69 -31.01 -9.45
N PRO A 616 -14.87 -32.07 -9.45
CA PRO A 616 -15.26 -33.41 -9.87
C PRO A 616 -16.34 -33.98 -8.95
N ALA A 617 -17.18 -34.88 -9.50
CA ALA A 617 -18.19 -35.59 -8.71
C ALA A 617 -17.56 -36.42 -7.58
N GLY A 618 -18.12 -36.36 -6.40
CA GLY A 618 -17.63 -37.03 -5.21
C GLY A 618 -16.64 -36.21 -4.37
N THR A 619 -16.29 -35.02 -4.79
CA THR A 619 -15.46 -34.11 -3.96
C THR A 619 -16.16 -33.77 -2.66
N ARG A 620 -15.40 -33.90 -1.57
CA ARG A 620 -15.79 -33.40 -0.24
C ARG A 620 -14.68 -32.54 0.31
N LYS A 621 -15.00 -31.34 0.74
CA LYS A 621 -13.97 -30.39 1.22
C LYS A 621 -14.46 -29.56 2.39
N THR A 622 -13.55 -29.01 3.13
CA THR A 622 -13.86 -27.89 4.04
C THR A 622 -14.09 -26.63 3.23
N VAL A 623 -15.20 -25.95 3.46
CA VAL A 623 -15.53 -24.65 2.88
C VAL A 623 -15.28 -23.58 3.91
N HIS A 624 -14.55 -22.56 3.53
CA HIS A 624 -14.27 -21.38 4.33
C HIS A 624 -15.01 -20.18 3.77
N VAL A 625 -15.53 -19.35 4.67
CA VAL A 625 -16.22 -18.09 4.33
C VAL A 625 -15.63 -16.99 5.20
N ALA A 626 -15.15 -15.91 4.58
CA ALA A 626 -14.75 -14.71 5.28
C ALA A 626 -15.92 -13.73 5.38
N SER A 627 -16.16 -13.16 6.56
CA SER A 627 -17.21 -12.16 6.76
C SER A 627 -16.95 -11.29 7.98
N ASN A 628 -17.34 -10.02 7.91
CA ASN A 628 -17.42 -9.13 9.08
C ASN A 628 -18.79 -9.19 9.79
N GLY A 629 -19.70 -10.07 9.35
CA GLY A 629 -20.91 -10.43 10.10
C GLY A 629 -20.59 -11.24 11.36
N ASP A 630 -21.56 -11.44 12.21
CA ASP A 630 -21.45 -12.24 13.44
C ASP A 630 -21.82 -13.71 13.25
N ASP A 631 -22.51 -14.04 12.16
CA ASP A 631 -22.93 -15.40 11.81
C ASP A 631 -23.00 -15.58 10.30
N VAL A 632 -22.71 -16.79 9.82
CA VAL A 632 -22.83 -17.18 8.41
C VAL A 632 -23.53 -18.53 8.29
N GLU A 633 -24.59 -18.58 7.48
CA GLU A 633 -25.28 -19.80 7.08
C GLU A 633 -24.92 -20.16 5.63
N LEU A 634 -24.61 -21.44 5.39
CA LEU A 634 -24.20 -21.96 4.09
C LEU A 634 -25.31 -22.78 3.45
N PHE A 635 -25.51 -22.61 2.15
CA PHE A 635 -26.48 -23.35 1.37
C PHE A 635 -25.84 -23.99 0.13
N VAL A 636 -26.27 -25.22 -0.18
CA VAL A 636 -25.96 -25.88 -1.47
C VAL A 636 -27.29 -26.21 -2.14
N ASN A 637 -27.50 -25.72 -3.34
CA ASN A 637 -28.73 -25.88 -4.14
C ASN A 637 -30.01 -25.56 -3.33
N GLY A 638 -29.94 -24.51 -2.50
CA GLY A 638 -31.05 -24.06 -1.64
C GLY A 638 -31.22 -24.85 -0.34
N ARG A 639 -30.47 -25.93 -0.12
CA ARG A 639 -30.49 -26.72 1.11
C ARG A 639 -29.48 -26.13 2.12
N SER A 640 -29.95 -25.74 3.29
CA SER A 640 -29.07 -25.25 4.37
C SER A 640 -28.19 -26.37 4.89
N LEU A 641 -26.90 -26.04 5.08
CA LEU A 641 -25.91 -26.87 5.76
C LEU A 641 -25.69 -26.40 7.21
N GLY A 642 -26.45 -25.40 7.66
CA GLY A 642 -26.35 -24.80 8.98
C GLY A 642 -25.33 -23.67 9.04
N HIS A 643 -24.88 -23.37 10.27
CA HIS A 643 -24.04 -22.22 10.59
C HIS A 643 -22.58 -22.62 10.70
N GLY A 644 -21.69 -21.79 10.17
CA GLY A 644 -20.26 -22.01 10.20
C GLY A 644 -19.66 -21.89 11.60
N ARG A 645 -18.63 -22.68 11.89
CA ARG A 645 -17.83 -22.49 13.08
C ARG A 645 -16.94 -21.25 12.88
N ARG A 646 -17.19 -20.20 13.65
CA ARG A 646 -16.42 -18.96 13.59
C ARG A 646 -15.06 -19.13 14.26
N SER A 647 -14.01 -18.62 13.63
CA SER A 647 -12.65 -18.45 14.19
C SER A 647 -12.04 -17.14 13.72
N ASP A 648 -11.05 -16.64 14.44
CA ASP A 648 -10.30 -15.44 14.08
C ASP A 648 -11.21 -14.27 13.63
N ARG A 649 -12.32 -14.09 14.33
CA ARG A 649 -13.38 -13.09 14.11
C ARG A 649 -14.08 -13.15 12.76
N PHE A 650 -13.34 -13.29 11.69
CA PHE A 650 -13.79 -13.11 10.31
C PHE A 650 -13.96 -14.42 9.55
N LEU A 651 -13.47 -15.55 10.06
CA LEU A 651 -13.48 -16.82 9.36
C LEU A 651 -14.60 -17.75 9.88
N PHE A 652 -15.40 -18.27 8.95
CA PHE A 652 -16.45 -19.26 9.22
C PHE A 652 -16.14 -20.53 8.46
N THR A 653 -16.05 -21.66 9.16
CA THR A 653 -15.63 -22.95 8.62
C THR A 653 -16.76 -23.96 8.62
N PHE A 654 -16.98 -24.61 7.47
CA PHE A 654 -17.93 -25.69 7.25
C PHE A 654 -17.17 -26.94 6.85
N ALA A 655 -17.07 -27.90 7.76
CA ALA A 655 -16.33 -29.13 7.52
C ALA A 655 -17.10 -30.09 6.62
N ASP A 656 -16.35 -30.87 5.82
CA ASP A 656 -16.84 -32.01 5.07
C ASP A 656 -18.06 -31.72 4.16
N VAL A 657 -18.06 -30.61 3.47
CA VAL A 657 -19.11 -30.23 2.53
C VAL A 657 -18.99 -31.04 1.26
N ALA A 658 -20.05 -31.78 0.92
CA ALA A 658 -20.11 -32.51 -0.36
C ALA A 658 -20.41 -31.53 -1.49
N TRP A 659 -19.60 -31.61 -2.54
CA TRP A 659 -19.87 -30.85 -3.75
C TRP A 659 -21.05 -31.47 -4.52
N GLU A 660 -21.95 -30.61 -4.95
CA GLU A 660 -23.04 -30.91 -5.85
C GLU A 660 -23.06 -29.87 -6.97
N PRO A 661 -23.28 -30.26 -8.25
CA PRO A 661 -23.36 -29.28 -9.34
C PRO A 661 -24.53 -28.33 -9.09
N GLY A 662 -24.35 -27.04 -9.36
CA GLY A 662 -25.32 -26.00 -9.12
C GLY A 662 -24.75 -24.82 -8.39
N GLU A 663 -25.31 -24.39 -7.28
CA GLU A 663 -24.86 -23.21 -6.55
C GLU A 663 -24.48 -23.49 -5.11
N ILE A 664 -23.46 -22.79 -4.64
CA ILE A 664 -23.17 -22.63 -3.22
C ILE A 664 -23.39 -21.17 -2.84
N ARG A 665 -24.04 -20.94 -1.69
CA ARG A 665 -24.43 -19.61 -1.25
C ARG A 665 -24.16 -19.43 0.23
N ALA A 666 -23.39 -18.38 0.58
CA ALA A 666 -23.16 -17.94 1.95
C ALA A 666 -24.05 -16.74 2.25
N VAL A 667 -24.69 -16.75 3.42
CA VAL A 667 -25.57 -15.69 3.92
C VAL A 667 -25.02 -15.20 5.25
N ALA A 668 -24.49 -13.99 5.28
CA ALA A 668 -23.97 -13.38 6.50
C ALA A 668 -25.06 -12.59 7.21
N SER A 669 -25.10 -12.71 8.52
CA SER A 669 -26.00 -11.97 9.40
C SER A 669 -25.20 -11.12 10.40
N LEU A 670 -25.81 -10.01 10.83
CA LEU A 670 -25.33 -9.15 11.90
C LEU A 670 -26.52 -8.85 12.84
N ALA A 671 -26.37 -9.17 14.11
CA ALA A 671 -27.42 -9.07 15.11
C ALA A 671 -28.76 -9.75 14.65
N GLY A 672 -28.64 -10.92 14.03
CA GLY A 672 -29.76 -11.71 13.51
C GLY A 672 -30.43 -11.18 12.24
N LYS A 673 -29.87 -10.13 11.62
CA LYS A 673 -30.35 -9.60 10.33
C LYS A 673 -29.38 -9.99 9.22
N ILE A 674 -29.91 -10.48 8.09
CA ILE A 674 -29.12 -10.73 6.89
C ILE A 674 -28.56 -9.38 6.38
N VAL A 675 -27.24 -9.33 6.22
CA VAL A 675 -26.52 -8.11 5.81
C VAL A 675 -25.76 -8.27 4.50
N ALA A 676 -25.32 -9.50 4.15
CA ALA A 676 -24.62 -9.77 2.91
C ALA A 676 -24.87 -11.20 2.42
N THR A 677 -24.78 -11.42 1.13
CA THR A 677 -24.92 -12.73 0.50
C THR A 677 -23.99 -12.84 -0.71
N GLU A 678 -23.28 -13.95 -0.81
CA GLU A 678 -22.52 -14.32 -2.00
C GLU A 678 -22.96 -15.69 -2.52
N THR A 679 -22.97 -15.83 -3.84
CA THR A 679 -23.30 -17.08 -4.52
C THR A 679 -22.24 -17.38 -5.57
N LYS A 680 -21.68 -18.59 -5.52
CA LYS A 680 -20.81 -19.12 -6.58
C LYS A 680 -21.52 -20.28 -7.27
N ARG A 681 -21.27 -20.44 -8.58
CA ARG A 681 -21.94 -21.47 -9.39
C ARG A 681 -20.92 -22.42 -9.99
N THR A 682 -21.34 -23.64 -10.20
CA THR A 682 -20.59 -24.60 -10.99
C THR A 682 -20.59 -24.11 -12.44
N ALA A 683 -19.41 -23.82 -12.97
CA ALA A 683 -19.25 -23.45 -14.37
C ALA A 683 -19.46 -24.67 -15.27
N GLY A 684 -20.06 -24.44 -16.42
CA GLY A 684 -20.15 -25.42 -17.50
C GLY A 684 -18.81 -25.59 -18.24
N ALA A 685 -18.84 -26.37 -19.35
CA ALA A 685 -17.69 -26.47 -20.21
C ALA A 685 -17.37 -25.11 -20.85
N PRO A 686 -16.09 -24.73 -20.98
CA PRO A 686 -15.70 -23.48 -21.62
C PRO A 686 -16.08 -23.52 -23.12
N VAL A 687 -16.65 -22.42 -23.63
CA VAL A 687 -17.10 -22.32 -25.02
C VAL A 687 -16.53 -21.13 -25.79
N ALA A 688 -16.07 -20.09 -25.08
CA ALA A 688 -15.57 -18.87 -25.71
C ALA A 688 -14.53 -18.16 -24.86
N LEU A 689 -13.73 -17.30 -25.52
CA LEU A 689 -12.88 -16.31 -24.89
C LEU A 689 -13.60 -14.95 -24.85
N ARG A 690 -13.62 -14.32 -23.67
CA ARG A 690 -14.13 -12.96 -23.48
C ARG A 690 -12.98 -12.01 -23.17
N LEU A 691 -12.91 -10.88 -23.90
CA LEU A 691 -11.91 -9.85 -23.68
C LEU A 691 -12.56 -8.59 -23.13
N THR A 692 -11.91 -7.98 -22.13
CA THR A 692 -12.32 -6.69 -21.55
C THR A 692 -11.11 -5.78 -21.43
N ALA A 693 -11.22 -4.52 -21.88
CA ALA A 693 -10.12 -3.56 -21.83
C ALA A 693 -10.33 -2.52 -20.75
N SER A 694 -9.23 -2.10 -20.12
CA SER A 694 -9.13 -0.96 -19.20
C SER A 694 -8.03 -0.01 -19.64
N THR A 695 -8.28 1.29 -19.58
CA THR A 695 -7.36 2.36 -19.97
C THR A 695 -7.35 3.46 -18.89
N GLY A 696 -6.39 4.37 -19.00
CA GLY A 696 -6.34 5.57 -18.16
C GLY A 696 -7.52 6.52 -18.37
N PRO A 697 -7.61 7.58 -17.55
CA PRO A 697 -8.67 8.58 -17.68
C PRO A 697 -8.62 9.24 -19.06
N GLY A 698 -9.78 9.30 -19.69
CA GLY A 698 -9.92 9.87 -21.04
C GLY A 698 -9.51 8.96 -22.20
N GLY A 699 -9.30 7.64 -21.92
CA GLY A 699 -8.95 6.65 -22.93
C GLY A 699 -7.44 6.52 -23.15
N LEU A 700 -7.06 5.65 -24.09
CA LEU A 700 -5.68 5.36 -24.41
C LEU A 700 -5.06 6.50 -25.23
N ARG A 701 -3.95 7.10 -24.79
CA ARG A 701 -3.28 8.21 -25.44
C ARG A 701 -2.12 7.72 -26.30
N ALA A 702 -1.99 8.25 -27.52
CA ALA A 702 -0.88 7.97 -28.43
C ALA A 702 0.36 8.81 -28.05
N ASP A 703 0.81 8.72 -26.79
CA ASP A 703 1.97 9.47 -26.26
C ASP A 703 3.27 8.64 -26.29
N GLY A 704 3.20 7.36 -26.63
CA GLY A 704 4.34 6.44 -26.71
C GLY A 704 4.67 5.74 -25.37
N SER A 705 3.95 6.05 -24.30
CA SER A 705 4.14 5.44 -22.97
C SER A 705 2.84 4.90 -22.36
N ASP A 706 1.68 5.40 -22.76
CA ASP A 706 0.39 4.99 -22.21
C ASP A 706 0.03 3.56 -22.61
N VAL A 707 -0.73 2.88 -21.76
CA VAL A 707 -1.02 1.45 -21.90
C VAL A 707 -2.51 1.16 -21.82
N ALA A 708 -2.93 0.05 -22.41
CA ALA A 708 -4.21 -0.57 -22.15
C ALA A 708 -3.99 -1.97 -21.56
N LEU A 709 -4.75 -2.28 -20.51
CA LEU A 709 -4.83 -3.61 -19.91
C LEU A 709 -5.98 -4.36 -20.54
N ILE A 710 -5.80 -5.66 -20.83
CA ILE A 710 -6.81 -6.50 -21.47
C ILE A 710 -6.94 -7.79 -20.67
N ASP A 711 -8.07 -7.96 -20.00
CA ASP A 711 -8.43 -9.21 -19.34
C ASP A 711 -8.96 -10.18 -20.37
N VAL A 712 -8.54 -11.44 -20.26
CA VAL A 712 -8.94 -12.55 -21.12
C VAL A 712 -9.47 -13.67 -20.26
N GLU A 713 -10.73 -14.04 -20.44
CA GLU A 713 -11.42 -15.05 -19.65
C GLU A 713 -11.95 -16.17 -20.53
N ALA A 714 -11.85 -17.40 -20.06
CA ALA A 714 -12.59 -18.52 -20.61
C ALA A 714 -13.96 -18.61 -19.96
N VAL A 715 -15.02 -18.55 -20.75
CA VAL A 715 -16.40 -18.54 -20.28
C VAL A 715 -17.20 -19.71 -20.84
N ASP A 716 -18.19 -20.15 -20.05
CA ASP A 716 -19.15 -21.18 -20.47
C ASP A 716 -20.32 -20.59 -21.31
N ALA A 717 -21.28 -21.42 -21.68
CA ALA A 717 -22.45 -21.03 -22.47
C ALA A 717 -23.36 -19.99 -21.77
N HIS A 718 -23.22 -19.80 -20.47
CA HIS A 718 -23.95 -18.81 -19.68
C HIS A 718 -23.14 -17.52 -19.44
N GLY A 719 -21.89 -17.49 -19.93
CA GLY A 719 -20.95 -16.37 -19.72
C GLY A 719 -20.29 -16.37 -18.35
N GLU A 720 -20.39 -17.46 -17.58
CA GLU A 720 -19.70 -17.63 -16.31
C GLU A 720 -18.24 -18.02 -16.58
N ARG A 721 -17.32 -17.45 -15.83
CA ARG A 721 -15.89 -17.80 -15.93
C ARG A 721 -15.68 -19.25 -15.49
N CYS A 722 -14.88 -19.98 -16.27
CA CYS A 722 -14.51 -21.37 -15.98
C CYS A 722 -13.26 -21.39 -15.07
N PRO A 723 -13.39 -21.50 -13.74
CA PRO A 723 -12.29 -21.25 -12.80
C PRO A 723 -11.17 -22.29 -12.84
N THR A 724 -11.41 -23.46 -13.43
CA THR A 724 -10.41 -24.53 -13.57
C THR A 724 -9.78 -24.60 -14.95
N PHE A 725 -10.08 -23.62 -15.83
CA PHE A 725 -9.51 -23.57 -17.18
C PHE A 725 -8.11 -22.96 -17.15
N GLN A 726 -7.14 -23.72 -17.65
CA GLN A 726 -5.71 -23.39 -17.58
C GLN A 726 -4.98 -23.65 -18.90
N GLN A 727 -5.66 -23.50 -20.05
CA GLN A 727 -5.05 -23.76 -21.34
C GLN A 727 -4.46 -22.50 -21.95
N ARG A 728 -3.53 -22.71 -22.86
CA ARG A 728 -2.84 -21.67 -23.62
C ARG A 728 -3.81 -20.92 -24.53
N VAL A 729 -3.67 -19.62 -24.51
CA VAL A 729 -4.30 -18.67 -25.44
C VAL A 729 -3.21 -18.03 -26.30
N ASP A 730 -3.39 -18.04 -27.62
CA ASP A 730 -2.54 -17.36 -28.58
C ASP A 730 -3.15 -16.02 -28.98
N PHE A 731 -2.32 -14.98 -29.09
CA PHE A 731 -2.74 -13.62 -29.37
C PHE A 731 -2.23 -13.10 -30.71
N ALA A 732 -2.98 -12.17 -31.29
CA ALA A 732 -2.54 -11.31 -32.36
C ALA A 732 -2.88 -9.86 -32.02
N CYS A 733 -1.95 -8.95 -32.24
CA CYS A 733 -2.13 -7.51 -32.05
C CYS A 733 -1.86 -6.78 -33.35
N THR A 734 -2.78 -5.91 -33.76
CA THR A 734 -2.64 -5.05 -34.95
C THR A 734 -2.97 -3.61 -34.60
N GLY A 735 -2.43 -2.67 -35.36
CA GLY A 735 -2.62 -1.24 -35.10
C GLY A 735 -1.37 -0.56 -34.51
N PRO A 736 -1.44 0.74 -34.16
CA PRO A 736 -0.29 1.51 -33.77
C PRO A 736 0.09 1.32 -32.27
N ALA A 737 0.40 0.08 -31.89
CA ALA A 737 0.79 -0.27 -30.54
C ALA A 737 1.94 -1.29 -30.51
N THR A 738 2.62 -1.36 -29.38
CA THR A 738 3.60 -2.41 -29.07
C THR A 738 2.96 -3.40 -28.10
N TRP A 739 3.01 -4.68 -28.45
CA TRP A 739 2.60 -5.77 -27.58
C TRP A 739 3.52 -5.85 -26.36
N ARG A 740 2.94 -5.94 -25.18
CA ARG A 740 3.69 -6.08 -23.92
C ARG A 740 3.40 -7.42 -23.22
N GLY A 741 2.34 -8.13 -23.66
CA GLY A 741 1.97 -9.43 -23.12
C GLY A 741 1.53 -9.37 -21.66
N GLY A 742 1.62 -10.51 -21.01
CA GLY A 742 1.40 -10.72 -19.59
C GLY A 742 2.44 -11.68 -19.07
N TYR A 743 2.15 -12.40 -17.99
CA TYR A 743 3.04 -13.46 -17.52
C TYR A 743 2.25 -14.61 -16.89
N ASN A 744 2.89 -15.78 -16.84
CA ASN A 744 2.42 -16.90 -16.06
C ASN A 744 3.32 -17.07 -14.84
N SER A 745 2.71 -17.08 -13.67
CA SER A 745 3.39 -17.26 -12.40
C SER A 745 4.21 -18.55 -12.40
N GLY A 746 5.52 -18.45 -12.13
CA GLY A 746 6.45 -19.56 -12.12
C GLY A 746 6.89 -20.08 -13.51
N GLU A 747 6.35 -19.59 -14.62
CA GLU A 747 6.75 -19.99 -15.96
C GLU A 747 7.78 -19.02 -16.54
N ILE A 748 8.94 -19.57 -16.92
CA ILE A 748 10.03 -18.80 -17.51
C ILE A 748 9.65 -18.38 -18.93
N LYS A 749 10.02 -17.14 -19.33
CA LYS A 749 9.86 -16.61 -20.68
C LYS A 749 8.41 -16.43 -21.14
N SER A 750 7.50 -16.11 -20.22
CA SER A 750 6.12 -15.79 -20.60
C SER A 750 5.93 -14.32 -21.00
N ILE A 751 6.85 -13.44 -20.62
CA ILE A 751 6.77 -12.01 -20.89
C ILE A 751 6.93 -11.67 -22.37
N ASN A 752 6.12 -10.73 -22.86
CA ASN A 752 6.09 -10.24 -24.24
C ASN A 752 5.74 -11.30 -25.31
N HIS A 753 5.48 -12.54 -24.93
CA HIS A 753 5.07 -13.57 -25.87
C HIS A 753 3.63 -13.32 -26.37
N LEU A 754 3.38 -13.69 -27.60
CA LEU A 754 2.04 -13.70 -28.21
C LEU A 754 1.25 -14.96 -27.79
N HIS A 755 1.52 -15.49 -26.63
CA HIS A 755 0.74 -16.53 -25.99
C HIS A 755 0.85 -16.44 -24.47
N LEU A 756 -0.15 -16.98 -23.76
CA LEU A 756 -0.21 -16.99 -22.32
C LEU A 756 -1.21 -18.06 -21.88
N ASP A 757 -0.90 -18.80 -20.83
CA ASP A 757 -1.88 -19.69 -20.23
C ASP A 757 -2.87 -18.90 -19.39
N LEU A 758 -4.15 -19.26 -19.42
CA LEU A 758 -5.08 -18.77 -18.44
C LEU A 758 -4.78 -19.43 -17.09
N GLU A 759 -4.87 -18.67 -16.02
CA GLU A 759 -4.73 -19.13 -14.66
C GLU A 759 -6.05 -18.87 -13.93
N CYS A 760 -6.67 -19.92 -13.38
CA CYS A 760 -8.01 -19.80 -12.78
C CYS A 760 -9.06 -19.25 -13.75
N GLY A 761 -8.94 -19.58 -15.03
CA GLY A 761 -9.88 -19.16 -16.08
C GLY A 761 -9.72 -17.72 -16.57
N ILE A 762 -8.72 -16.99 -16.10
CA ILE A 762 -8.45 -15.58 -16.47
C ILE A 762 -6.95 -15.30 -16.50
N ASN A 763 -6.54 -14.42 -17.41
CA ASN A 763 -5.25 -13.75 -17.30
C ASN A 763 -5.32 -12.35 -17.89
N ARG A 764 -4.27 -11.55 -17.75
CA ARG A 764 -4.19 -10.15 -18.20
C ARG A 764 -2.98 -9.94 -19.08
N VAL A 765 -3.21 -9.28 -20.21
CA VAL A 765 -2.16 -8.81 -21.13
C VAL A 765 -2.24 -7.30 -21.28
N SER A 766 -1.16 -6.69 -21.76
CA SER A 766 -1.10 -5.25 -21.98
C SER A 766 -0.54 -4.92 -23.37
N VAL A 767 -0.94 -3.75 -23.87
CA VAL A 767 -0.40 -3.12 -25.07
C VAL A 767 -0.01 -1.68 -24.75
N ARG A 768 1.14 -1.23 -25.28
CA ARG A 768 1.60 0.16 -25.15
C ARG A 768 1.28 0.91 -26.44
N ALA A 769 0.60 2.03 -26.34
CA ALA A 769 0.31 2.89 -27.47
C ALA A 769 1.59 3.46 -28.09
N GLY A 770 1.62 3.55 -29.44
CA GLY A 770 2.67 4.26 -30.16
C GLY A 770 2.41 5.79 -30.15
N ARG A 771 3.15 6.49 -31.03
CA ARG A 771 2.98 7.95 -31.25
C ARG A 771 1.91 8.29 -32.29
N THR A 772 1.36 7.28 -32.96
CA THR A 772 0.29 7.43 -33.97
C THR A 772 -1.02 6.97 -33.36
N ALA A 773 -2.05 7.81 -33.42
CA ALA A 773 -3.39 7.46 -32.98
C ALA A 773 -4.08 6.50 -33.98
N GLY A 774 -4.99 5.68 -33.50
CA GLY A 774 -5.80 4.80 -34.31
C GLY A 774 -6.31 3.56 -33.57
N ALA A 775 -7.02 2.71 -34.29
CA ALA A 775 -7.58 1.47 -33.79
C ALA A 775 -6.49 0.42 -33.54
N ILE A 776 -6.49 -0.15 -32.34
CA ILE A 776 -5.62 -1.26 -31.91
C ILE A 776 -6.53 -2.44 -31.66
N THR A 777 -6.35 -3.52 -32.41
CA THR A 777 -7.17 -4.72 -32.28
C THR A 777 -6.35 -5.86 -31.72
N VAL A 778 -6.83 -6.44 -30.62
CA VAL A 778 -6.28 -7.64 -30.00
C VAL A 778 -7.25 -8.80 -30.21
N GLN A 779 -6.75 -9.89 -30.74
CA GLN A 779 -7.45 -11.16 -30.94
C GLN A 779 -6.85 -12.20 -30.02
N ALA A 780 -7.69 -13.06 -29.44
CA ALA A 780 -7.29 -14.18 -28.60
C ALA A 780 -7.91 -15.46 -29.14
N ARG A 781 -7.12 -16.54 -29.20
CA ARG A 781 -7.53 -17.86 -29.74
C ARG A 781 -7.11 -18.96 -28.79
N CYS A 782 -8.01 -19.91 -28.59
CA CYS A 782 -7.74 -21.15 -27.90
C CYS A 782 -8.43 -22.32 -28.61
N ALA A 783 -7.73 -23.45 -28.72
CA ALA A 783 -8.28 -24.62 -29.42
C ALA A 783 -9.60 -25.08 -28.76
N GLY A 784 -10.64 -25.25 -29.56
CA GLY A 784 -11.96 -25.71 -29.10
C GLY A 784 -12.88 -24.64 -28.53
N LEU A 785 -12.44 -23.38 -28.45
CA LEU A 785 -13.25 -22.24 -28.00
C LEU A 785 -13.53 -21.27 -29.16
N ALA A 786 -14.61 -20.53 -29.06
CA ALA A 786 -14.83 -19.40 -29.95
C ALA A 786 -13.80 -18.29 -29.64
N ASP A 787 -13.21 -17.71 -30.68
CA ASP A 787 -12.22 -16.64 -30.59
C ASP A 787 -12.79 -15.40 -29.91
N GLY A 788 -11.96 -14.71 -29.12
CA GLY A 788 -12.27 -13.40 -28.58
C GLY A 788 -11.56 -12.29 -29.36
N SER A 789 -12.15 -11.11 -29.44
CA SER A 789 -11.54 -9.93 -30.06
C SER A 789 -12.01 -8.65 -29.38
N ILE A 790 -11.10 -7.67 -29.26
CA ILE A 790 -11.41 -6.33 -28.77
C ILE A 790 -10.66 -5.30 -29.58
N THR A 791 -11.29 -4.15 -29.85
CA THR A 791 -10.66 -3.00 -30.48
C THR A 791 -10.67 -1.82 -29.52
N ILE A 792 -9.51 -1.20 -29.35
CA ILE A 792 -9.26 -0.06 -28.46
C ILE A 792 -8.82 1.11 -29.35
N GLU A 793 -9.49 2.24 -29.25
CA GLU A 793 -9.08 3.46 -29.96
C GLU A 793 -8.03 4.21 -29.14
N SER A 794 -6.87 4.48 -29.73
CA SER A 794 -5.90 5.42 -29.16
C SER A 794 -6.11 6.82 -29.74
N HIS A 795 -6.05 7.82 -28.84
CA HIS A 795 -6.30 9.21 -29.15
C HIS A 795 -5.00 9.98 -29.41
N ALA A 796 -5.05 10.93 -30.34
CA ALA A 796 -3.89 11.74 -30.69
C ALA A 796 -3.37 12.51 -29.44
N PHE A 797 -2.05 12.47 -29.26
CA PHE A 797 -1.37 13.22 -28.21
C PHE A 797 -0.47 14.28 -28.85
N PRO A 798 -0.87 15.58 -28.79
CA PRO A 798 -0.12 16.64 -29.42
C PRO A 798 1.20 16.90 -28.67
N ALA A 799 2.31 16.73 -29.35
CA ALA A 799 3.63 17.10 -28.89
C ALA A 799 4.41 17.78 -30.01
N GLU A 800 5.08 18.85 -29.69
CA GLU A 800 5.92 19.60 -30.61
C GLU A 800 7.36 19.68 -30.08
N ASN A 801 8.34 19.37 -30.93
CA ASN A 801 9.75 19.31 -30.54
C ASN A 801 10.01 18.41 -29.31
N GLY A 802 9.26 17.31 -29.20
CA GLY A 802 9.34 16.39 -28.06
C GLY A 802 8.80 16.94 -26.73
N MET A 803 7.98 17.98 -26.77
CA MET A 803 7.32 18.58 -25.60
C MET A 803 5.81 18.63 -25.80
N ALA A 804 5.05 18.47 -24.72
CA ALA A 804 3.61 18.62 -24.72
C ALA A 804 3.15 19.53 -23.58
N THR A 805 2.01 20.21 -23.80
CA THR A 805 1.36 20.98 -22.73
C THR A 805 0.44 20.12 -21.86
N VAL A 806 0.09 18.92 -22.34
CA VAL A 806 -0.71 17.96 -21.58
C VAL A 806 0.22 17.20 -20.62
N LEU A 807 0.04 17.43 -19.33
CA LEU A 807 0.79 16.76 -18.29
C LEU A 807 0.26 15.33 -18.05
N PRO A 808 1.07 14.45 -17.47
CA PRO A 808 0.60 13.17 -16.95
C PRO A 808 -0.60 13.36 -16.02
N ALA A 809 -1.55 12.44 -16.04
CA ALA A 809 -2.80 12.59 -15.31
C ALA A 809 -3.23 11.30 -14.62
N MET A 810 -3.89 11.48 -13.49
CA MET A 810 -4.55 10.42 -12.73
C MET A 810 -6.06 10.64 -12.70
N PRO A 811 -6.86 9.61 -12.40
CA PRO A 811 -8.30 9.76 -12.22
C PRO A 811 -8.66 10.80 -11.14
N GLU A 812 -9.79 11.47 -11.35
CA GLU A 812 -10.39 12.31 -10.33
C GLU A 812 -11.17 11.47 -9.34
N VAL A 813 -11.14 11.82 -8.05
CA VAL A 813 -11.84 11.14 -6.97
C VAL A 813 -13.04 11.98 -6.52
N SER A 814 -14.22 11.37 -6.51
CA SER A 814 -15.41 12.01 -5.94
C SER A 814 -15.43 11.82 -4.43
N LEU A 815 -15.39 12.91 -3.70
CA LEU A 815 -15.43 12.90 -2.24
C LEU A 815 -16.86 12.92 -1.71
N PRO A 816 -17.15 12.26 -0.56
CA PRO A 816 -18.42 12.42 0.13
C PRO A 816 -18.67 13.88 0.50
N ALA A 817 -19.92 14.31 0.35
CA ALA A 817 -20.31 15.69 0.69
C ALA A 817 -20.14 16.00 2.19
N GLN A 818 -20.31 14.99 3.03
CA GLN A 818 -20.19 15.07 4.49
C GLN A 818 -19.16 14.06 4.99
N ARG A 819 -18.55 14.37 6.12
CA ARG A 819 -17.64 13.47 6.82
C ARG A 819 -18.38 12.18 7.18
N PRO A 820 -17.93 10.99 6.72
CA PRO A 820 -18.55 9.73 7.10
C PRO A 820 -18.49 9.53 8.62
N ALA A 821 -19.46 8.77 9.15
CA ALA A 821 -19.32 8.25 10.51
C ALA A 821 -18.07 7.39 10.61
N PRO A 822 -17.39 7.34 11.77
CA PRO A 822 -16.26 6.45 11.95
C PRO A 822 -16.65 5.02 11.57
N ALA A 823 -15.79 4.36 10.81
CA ALA A 823 -15.96 2.93 10.54
C ALA A 823 -15.98 2.17 11.87
N PRO A 824 -16.83 1.14 12.03
CA PRO A 824 -16.73 0.27 13.17
C PRO A 824 -15.34 -0.34 13.22
N ASP A 825 -14.63 -0.18 14.34
CA ASP A 825 -13.41 -0.94 14.56
C ASP A 825 -13.81 -2.38 14.92
N PHE A 826 -13.87 -3.25 13.91
CA PHE A 826 -14.23 -4.66 14.10
C PHE A 826 -13.18 -5.45 14.92
N LEU A 827 -12.00 -4.86 15.15
CA LEU A 827 -11.03 -5.41 16.07
C LEU A 827 -11.21 -4.88 17.50
N ALA A 828 -11.70 -3.66 17.66
CA ALA A 828 -12.00 -3.07 18.97
C ALA A 828 -13.45 -3.36 19.41
N SER A 829 -14.39 -3.39 18.47
CA SER A 829 -15.76 -3.76 18.74
C SER A 829 -15.97 -5.22 18.31
N VAL A 830 -16.00 -6.12 19.25
CA VAL A 830 -16.86 -7.28 19.08
C VAL A 830 -18.28 -6.72 19.04
N VAL A 831 -18.93 -6.76 17.88
CA VAL A 831 -20.34 -6.99 17.93
C VAL A 831 -20.44 -8.41 18.49
N ALA A 832 -20.47 -8.50 19.81
CA ALA A 832 -20.83 -9.73 20.45
C ALA A 832 -22.08 -10.23 19.72
N PRO A 833 -22.14 -11.48 19.25
CA PRO A 833 -23.42 -12.06 18.92
C PRO A 833 -24.31 -11.66 20.07
N ALA A 834 -25.53 -11.19 19.82
CA ALA A 834 -26.42 -10.72 20.87
C ALA A 834 -26.51 -11.79 21.97
N SER A 835 -25.45 -11.87 22.77
CA SER A 835 -25.36 -12.74 23.90
C SER A 835 -26.26 -12.03 24.90
N VAL A 836 -27.42 -12.60 25.08
CA VAL A 836 -28.20 -12.36 26.28
C VAL A 836 -27.18 -12.29 27.40
N PRO A 837 -27.06 -11.17 28.16
CA PRO A 837 -26.18 -11.09 29.31
C PRO A 837 -26.47 -12.33 30.15
N LYS A 838 -25.55 -13.28 30.19
CA LYS A 838 -25.72 -14.48 30.99
C LYS A 838 -25.69 -13.98 32.42
N ALA A 839 -26.62 -14.45 33.24
CA ALA A 839 -26.72 -14.10 34.63
C ALA A 839 -25.33 -14.19 35.26
N GLY A 840 -24.92 -13.17 36.01
CA GLY A 840 -23.70 -13.17 36.79
C GLY A 840 -23.71 -14.29 37.83
N GLY A 841 -22.56 -14.53 38.41
CA GLY A 841 -22.42 -15.42 39.54
C GLY A 841 -22.74 -14.70 40.86
N ARG A 842 -22.21 -15.24 41.97
CA ARG A 842 -22.33 -14.63 43.30
C ARG A 842 -21.55 -13.31 43.43
N PHE A 843 -20.37 -13.23 42.80
CA PHE A 843 -19.44 -12.10 42.84
C PHE A 843 -19.33 -11.37 41.51
N THR A 844 -19.69 -12.05 40.42
CA THR A 844 -19.72 -11.53 39.06
C THR A 844 -21.11 -10.95 38.80
N THR A 845 -21.21 -9.64 38.55
CA THR A 845 -22.49 -8.93 38.39
C THR A 845 -23.05 -9.04 36.98
N ALA A 846 -22.18 -9.11 35.97
CA ALA A 846 -22.55 -9.38 34.58
C ALA A 846 -21.38 -10.10 33.87
N PHE A 847 -21.72 -10.85 32.84
CA PHE A 847 -20.76 -11.61 32.04
C PHE A 847 -21.19 -11.67 30.59
N SER A 848 -20.28 -11.39 29.68
CA SER A 848 -20.47 -11.62 28.25
C SER A 848 -19.27 -12.38 27.65
N TYR A 849 -19.54 -13.17 26.62
CA TYR A 849 -18.54 -13.97 25.94
C TYR A 849 -18.72 -13.84 24.42
N SER A 850 -17.65 -13.49 23.72
CA SER A 850 -17.66 -13.22 22.27
C SER A 850 -17.03 -14.34 21.43
N GLY A 851 -16.45 -15.36 22.07
CA GLY A 851 -15.86 -16.50 21.36
C GLY A 851 -16.91 -17.39 20.69
N PRO A 852 -16.48 -18.21 19.70
CA PRO A 852 -17.39 -19.08 18.94
C PRO A 852 -18.02 -20.23 19.74
N ALA A 853 -17.41 -20.64 20.83
CA ALA A 853 -17.90 -21.78 21.61
C ALA A 853 -19.19 -21.42 22.37
N ARG A 854 -20.11 -22.39 22.37
CA ARG A 854 -21.35 -22.32 23.14
C ARG A 854 -21.19 -22.95 24.52
N GLY A 855 -21.95 -22.48 25.48
CA GLY A 855 -21.96 -23.09 26.82
C GLY A 855 -21.01 -22.43 27.82
N VAL A 856 -20.16 -21.49 27.38
CA VAL A 856 -19.33 -20.66 28.28
C VAL A 856 -20.27 -19.86 29.20
N ARG A 857 -20.04 -19.94 30.49
CA ARG A 857 -20.89 -19.30 31.50
C ARG A 857 -20.15 -19.18 32.83
N VAL A 858 -20.66 -18.34 33.71
CA VAL A 858 -20.21 -18.23 35.09
C VAL A 858 -20.91 -19.30 35.94
N GLU A 859 -20.14 -20.05 36.71
CA GLU A 859 -20.61 -20.95 37.76
C GLU A 859 -20.08 -20.49 39.12
N SER A 860 -20.91 -20.56 40.15
CA SER A 860 -20.50 -20.23 41.52
C SER A 860 -19.97 -21.46 42.24
N ASP A 861 -19.31 -21.22 43.38
CA ASP A 861 -18.74 -22.23 44.27
C ASP A 861 -17.65 -23.12 43.59
N ALA A 862 -16.57 -22.52 43.12
CA ALA A 862 -15.39 -23.23 42.64
C ALA A 862 -14.83 -24.14 43.74
N LEU A 863 -14.81 -25.45 43.52
CA LEU A 863 -14.33 -26.47 44.41
C LEU A 863 -13.61 -27.57 43.60
N ASP A 864 -12.80 -28.37 44.26
CA ASP A 864 -12.24 -29.59 43.67
C ASP A 864 -13.36 -30.49 43.10
N ALA A 865 -13.07 -31.18 42.01
CA ALA A 865 -14.00 -31.99 41.26
C ALA A 865 -15.12 -31.24 40.50
N ARG A 866 -15.10 -29.88 40.48
CA ARG A 866 -15.95 -29.08 39.60
C ARG A 866 -15.36 -29.08 38.20
N ARG A 867 -16.23 -29.00 37.20
CA ARG A 867 -15.87 -28.97 35.79
C ARG A 867 -15.15 -27.65 35.43
N ILE A 868 -14.10 -27.73 34.61
CA ILE A 868 -13.27 -26.61 34.22
C ILE A 868 -13.70 -26.02 32.88
N PHE A 869 -14.03 -26.88 31.89
CA PHE A 869 -14.32 -26.51 30.52
C PHE A 869 -15.76 -26.82 30.09
N ALA A 870 -16.35 -26.02 29.27
CA ALA A 870 -17.70 -26.20 28.73
C ALA A 870 -17.74 -27.31 27.68
N ASP A 871 -16.66 -27.57 26.99
CA ASP A 871 -16.56 -28.35 25.76
C ASP A 871 -15.72 -29.65 25.88
N ARG A 872 -15.05 -29.86 27.02
CA ARG A 872 -14.28 -31.09 27.28
C ARG A 872 -14.34 -31.50 28.76
N ASP A 873 -14.02 -32.72 29.04
CA ASP A 873 -13.88 -33.19 30.43
C ASP A 873 -12.57 -32.60 31.02
N GLY A 874 -12.65 -32.26 32.26
CA GLY A 874 -11.59 -31.70 33.07
C GLY A 874 -12.17 -31.19 34.39
N TYR A 875 -11.47 -31.39 35.48
CA TYR A 875 -11.91 -31.06 36.84
C TYR A 875 -10.76 -30.40 37.59
N PHE A 876 -11.12 -29.51 38.54
CA PHE A 876 -10.12 -28.95 39.44
C PHE A 876 -9.53 -30.06 40.33
N ASP A 877 -8.22 -30.02 40.48
CA ASP A 877 -7.47 -30.92 41.35
C ASP A 877 -6.46 -30.07 42.16
N GLY A 878 -6.73 -29.92 43.47
CA GLY A 878 -5.94 -29.07 44.33
C GLY A 878 -6.13 -27.58 44.13
N LEU A 879 -7.39 -27.12 44.02
CA LEU A 879 -7.72 -25.71 43.91
C LEU A 879 -7.18 -24.94 45.15
N PRO A 880 -6.36 -23.90 44.95
CA PRO A 880 -5.86 -23.08 46.06
C PRO A 880 -6.98 -22.55 46.95
N GLU A 881 -6.78 -22.53 48.26
CA GLU A 881 -7.75 -22.08 49.25
C GLU A 881 -8.32 -20.68 48.91
N ALA A 882 -7.49 -19.78 48.39
CA ALA A 882 -7.88 -18.43 47.98
C ALA A 882 -8.89 -18.42 46.82
N LEU A 883 -9.08 -19.50 46.08
CA LEU A 883 -10.02 -19.64 44.96
C LEU A 883 -11.24 -20.51 45.30
N GLN A 884 -11.24 -21.17 46.43
CA GLN A 884 -12.38 -21.98 46.84
C GLN A 884 -13.60 -21.08 47.10
N GLY A 885 -14.75 -21.51 46.63
CA GLY A 885 -16.01 -20.76 46.73
C GLY A 885 -16.12 -19.53 45.82
N ALA A 886 -15.13 -19.28 44.95
CA ALA A 886 -15.19 -18.24 43.94
C ALA A 886 -16.25 -18.53 42.86
N ASP A 887 -16.74 -17.50 42.22
CA ASP A 887 -17.31 -17.66 40.87
C ASP A 887 -16.18 -18.05 39.90
N HIS A 888 -16.45 -18.97 38.99
CA HIS A 888 -15.48 -19.31 37.94
C HIS A 888 -16.19 -19.34 36.57
N VAL A 889 -15.45 -18.91 35.56
CA VAL A 889 -15.93 -19.03 34.18
C VAL A 889 -15.65 -20.44 33.67
N LEU A 890 -16.71 -21.18 33.32
CA LEU A 890 -16.59 -22.43 32.60
C LEU A 890 -16.23 -22.11 31.16
N THR A 891 -14.92 -22.02 30.89
CA THR A 891 -14.39 -21.63 29.59
C THR A 891 -14.47 -22.76 28.57
N ALA A 892 -14.29 -22.45 27.28
CA ALA A 892 -14.22 -23.46 26.22
C ALA A 892 -12.75 -23.61 25.76
N ASN A 893 -12.24 -24.84 25.89
CA ASN A 893 -10.85 -25.11 25.48
C ASN A 893 -10.67 -25.08 23.96
N ALA A 894 -11.73 -25.30 23.18
CA ALA A 894 -11.73 -25.15 21.73
C ALA A 894 -11.38 -23.72 21.29
N ASP A 895 -11.65 -22.74 22.15
CA ASP A 895 -11.35 -21.33 21.89
C ASP A 895 -9.97 -20.88 22.41
N ALA A 896 -9.14 -21.82 22.89
CA ALA A 896 -7.80 -21.51 23.40
C ALA A 896 -6.89 -20.81 22.38
N ARG A 897 -7.22 -20.88 21.09
CA ARG A 897 -6.53 -20.21 19.98
C ARG A 897 -7.35 -19.13 19.32
N TYR A 898 -8.52 -18.80 19.89
CA TYR A 898 -9.34 -17.73 19.34
C TYR A 898 -8.77 -16.37 19.70
N ASN A 899 -8.33 -15.63 18.71
CA ASN A 899 -7.75 -14.31 18.88
C ASN A 899 -8.82 -13.22 18.89
N ALA A 900 -9.14 -12.72 20.08
CA ALA A 900 -10.01 -11.59 20.27
C ALA A 900 -9.44 -10.67 21.35
N VAL A 901 -9.47 -9.38 21.17
CA VAL A 901 -9.04 -8.38 22.16
C VAL A 901 -10.03 -8.29 23.33
N ASP A 902 -11.24 -8.77 23.14
CA ASP A 902 -12.41 -8.69 24.00
C ASP A 902 -13.16 -10.02 24.03
N LEU A 903 -12.41 -11.12 24.26
CA LEU A 903 -12.96 -12.47 24.29
C LEU A 903 -14.08 -12.60 25.34
N MET A 904 -13.90 -12.00 26.49
CA MET A 904 -14.93 -11.92 27.52
C MET A 904 -14.89 -10.62 28.30
N GLU A 905 -16.04 -10.21 28.78
CA GLU A 905 -16.21 -9.07 29.66
C GLU A 905 -16.82 -9.53 30.97
N ILE A 906 -16.22 -9.09 32.07
CA ILE A 906 -16.63 -9.49 33.43
C ILE A 906 -16.85 -8.24 34.25
N ALA A 907 -18.08 -8.00 34.68
CA ALA A 907 -18.42 -6.90 35.57
C ALA A 907 -18.37 -7.36 37.03
N VAL A 908 -17.70 -6.56 37.86
CA VAL A 908 -17.48 -6.84 39.28
C VAL A 908 -17.71 -5.60 40.13
N ARG A 909 -17.97 -5.78 41.44
CA ARG A 909 -18.10 -4.69 42.36
C ARG A 909 -16.76 -4.30 42.98
N ALA A 910 -16.69 -3.10 43.47
CA ALA A 910 -15.56 -2.62 44.26
C ALA A 910 -15.13 -3.62 45.36
N GLY A 911 -13.84 -3.88 45.47
CA GLY A 911 -13.26 -4.80 46.41
C GLY A 911 -13.22 -6.25 45.94
N ALA A 912 -13.87 -6.62 44.86
CA ALA A 912 -13.76 -7.97 44.29
C ALA A 912 -12.33 -8.25 43.82
N ILE A 913 -11.90 -9.52 43.95
CA ILE A 913 -10.62 -9.99 43.44
C ILE A 913 -10.89 -10.87 42.22
N VAL A 914 -10.40 -10.44 41.07
CA VAL A 914 -10.43 -11.22 39.84
C VAL A 914 -9.10 -11.93 39.67
N SER A 915 -9.13 -13.25 39.47
CA SER A 915 -7.96 -14.09 39.30
C SER A 915 -8.01 -14.77 37.94
N VAL A 916 -6.87 -14.76 37.22
CA VAL A 916 -6.72 -15.43 35.94
C VAL A 916 -5.61 -16.47 36.07
N ALA A 917 -5.92 -17.74 35.85
CA ALA A 917 -4.92 -18.81 35.76
C ALA A 917 -4.55 -19.02 34.28
N HIS A 918 -3.28 -18.85 33.94
CA HIS A 918 -2.78 -18.88 32.57
C HIS A 918 -1.73 -19.99 32.40
N ASP A 919 -1.82 -20.73 31.29
CA ASP A 919 -0.93 -21.86 30.95
C ASP A 919 0.52 -21.36 30.78
N ASP A 920 1.42 -21.87 31.61
CA ASP A 920 2.83 -21.47 31.66
C ASP A 920 3.61 -21.77 30.37
N ARG A 921 3.07 -22.58 29.47
CA ARG A 921 3.67 -22.93 28.16
C ARG A 921 3.40 -21.85 27.12
N LEU A 922 2.42 -20.99 27.36
CA LEU A 922 2.01 -19.96 26.43
C LEU A 922 2.69 -18.62 26.72
N GLN A 923 2.92 -17.85 25.69
CA GLN A 923 3.28 -16.45 25.86
C GLN A 923 2.13 -15.70 26.53
N ARG A 924 2.45 -14.99 27.58
CA ARG A 924 1.47 -14.20 28.33
C ARG A 924 0.97 -13.03 27.48
N PRO A 925 -0.36 -12.92 27.27
CA PRO A 925 -0.89 -11.84 26.49
C PRO A 925 -0.72 -10.48 27.20
N THR A 926 -0.59 -9.44 26.41
CA THR A 926 -0.34 -8.07 26.91
C THR A 926 -1.43 -7.59 27.87
N TRP A 927 -2.70 -7.92 27.59
CA TRP A 927 -3.80 -7.53 28.49
C TRP A 927 -3.64 -8.13 29.90
N LEU A 928 -3.14 -9.38 30.01
CA LEU A 928 -2.94 -10.05 31.29
C LEU A 928 -1.82 -9.37 32.09
N THR A 929 -0.69 -9.10 31.47
CA THR A 929 0.48 -8.51 32.14
C THR A 929 0.28 -7.04 32.50
N ARG A 930 -0.60 -6.33 31.80
CA ARG A 930 -0.94 -4.91 32.09
C ARG A 930 -1.97 -4.74 33.19
N GLN A 931 -2.95 -5.64 33.27
CA GLN A 931 -4.10 -5.48 34.15
C GLN A 931 -3.98 -6.28 35.46
N PHE A 932 -3.15 -7.33 35.46
CA PHE A 932 -3.05 -8.28 36.58
C PHE A 932 -1.63 -8.42 37.08
N GLN A 933 -1.48 -8.75 38.36
CA GLN A 933 -0.19 -9.01 39.00
C GLN A 933 0.01 -10.51 39.19
N PRO A 934 1.18 -11.07 38.84
CA PRO A 934 1.45 -12.47 39.05
C PRO A 934 1.53 -12.79 40.54
N THR A 935 0.96 -13.92 40.95
CA THR A 935 1.08 -14.46 42.29
C THR A 935 2.15 -15.56 42.34
N ARG A 936 2.44 -16.04 43.54
CA ARG A 936 3.27 -17.26 43.74
C ARG A 936 2.46 -18.55 43.64
N GLN A 937 1.16 -18.47 43.42
CA GLN A 937 0.26 -19.60 43.37
C GLN A 937 0.08 -20.07 41.91
N ALA A 938 -0.21 -21.33 41.74
CA ALA A 938 -0.49 -21.94 40.44
C ALA A 938 -1.53 -23.07 40.61
N LEU A 939 -2.23 -23.35 39.54
CA LEU A 939 -3.08 -24.54 39.38
C LEU A 939 -2.33 -25.60 38.56
N THR A 940 -2.71 -26.85 38.73
CA THR A 940 -2.29 -27.92 37.84
C THR A 940 -3.53 -28.55 37.22
N ILE A 941 -3.55 -28.69 35.91
CA ILE A 941 -4.64 -29.32 35.16
C ILE A 941 -4.14 -30.65 34.60
N ASP A 942 -4.95 -31.69 34.72
CA ASP A 942 -4.65 -33.09 34.28
C ASP A 942 -3.29 -33.58 34.78
N HIS A 943 -2.87 -33.19 35.98
CA HIS A 943 -1.58 -33.49 36.61
C HIS A 943 -0.35 -33.16 35.74
N ARG A 944 -0.50 -32.35 34.69
CA ARG A 944 0.56 -32.09 33.71
C ARG A 944 0.77 -30.61 33.43
N HIS A 945 -0.29 -29.82 33.40
CA HIS A 945 -0.22 -28.47 32.90
C HIS A 945 -0.32 -27.48 34.05
N ARG A 946 0.79 -26.81 34.31
CA ARG A 946 0.87 -25.77 35.30
C ARG A 946 0.35 -24.46 34.74
N MET A 947 -0.53 -23.80 35.52
CA MET A 947 -1.10 -22.48 35.21
C MET A 947 -0.77 -21.50 36.33
N THR A 948 0.01 -20.48 36.06
CA THR A 948 0.31 -19.39 37.01
C THR A 948 -0.93 -18.51 37.18
N ILE A 949 -1.21 -18.16 38.44
CA ILE A 949 -2.35 -17.30 38.80
C ILE A 949 -1.91 -15.87 38.88
N PHE A 950 -2.67 -15.03 38.19
CA PHE A 950 -2.56 -13.56 38.19
C PHE A 950 -3.79 -12.97 38.85
N THR A 951 -3.65 -11.91 39.64
CA THR A 951 -4.75 -11.31 40.37
C THR A 951 -4.84 -9.80 40.16
N ARG A 952 -6.08 -9.30 40.22
CA ARG A 952 -6.40 -7.87 40.27
C ARG A 952 -7.52 -7.65 41.27
N GLN A 953 -7.38 -6.64 42.14
CA GLN A 953 -8.46 -6.17 43.01
C GLN A 953 -9.15 -4.97 42.33
N ALA A 954 -10.47 -5.01 42.23
CA ALA A 954 -11.27 -3.92 41.69
C ALA A 954 -11.38 -2.81 42.75
N GLU A 955 -10.92 -1.61 42.43
CA GLU A 955 -10.99 -0.44 43.31
C GLU A 955 -12.39 0.21 43.32
N ARG A 956 -13.16 -0.03 42.27
CA ARG A 956 -14.53 0.48 42.07
C ARG A 956 -15.35 -0.56 41.31
N ASP A 957 -16.66 -0.31 41.22
CA ASP A 957 -17.47 -1.11 40.27
C ASP A 957 -16.94 -0.91 38.85
N GLU A 958 -16.50 -1.98 38.20
CA GLU A 958 -15.89 -1.90 36.90
C GLU A 958 -16.22 -3.16 36.05
N SER A 959 -16.10 -3.00 34.73
CA SER A 959 -16.13 -4.10 33.79
C SER A 959 -14.71 -4.31 33.27
N LEU A 960 -14.22 -5.53 33.35
CA LEU A 960 -12.90 -5.94 32.87
C LEU A 960 -13.02 -6.68 31.56
N THR A 961 -12.30 -6.22 30.55
CA THR A 961 -12.19 -6.88 29.26
C THR A 961 -10.97 -7.78 29.26
N LEU A 962 -11.18 -9.07 29.01
CA LEU A 962 -10.14 -10.09 28.91
C LEU A 962 -10.05 -10.54 27.43
N GLY A 963 -8.85 -10.49 26.87
CA GLY A 963 -8.59 -10.80 25.49
C GLY A 963 -8.22 -12.27 25.22
N ALA A 964 -7.55 -12.49 24.10
CA ALA A 964 -7.08 -13.81 23.67
C ALA A 964 -6.18 -14.49 24.72
N ASN A 965 -6.20 -15.82 24.69
CA ASN A 965 -5.38 -16.65 25.60
C ASN A 965 -3.87 -16.50 25.33
N THR A 966 -3.50 -16.28 24.11
CA THR A 966 -2.10 -16.05 23.69
C THR A 966 -2.06 -15.17 22.45
N GLU A 967 -0.96 -14.48 22.28
CA GLU A 967 -0.66 -13.73 21.06
C GLU A 967 0.16 -14.60 20.07
N ASP A 968 0.55 -15.80 20.45
CA ASP A 968 1.29 -16.77 19.62
C ASP A 968 0.38 -17.93 19.21
N ALA A 969 0.06 -18.01 17.92
CA ALA A 969 -0.79 -19.05 17.34
C ALA A 969 -0.08 -20.42 17.16
N ALA A 970 1.23 -20.49 17.36
CA ALA A 970 2.03 -21.68 17.02
C ALA A 970 1.99 -22.83 18.06
N THR A 971 1.51 -22.56 19.27
CA THR A 971 1.54 -23.57 20.35
C THR A 971 0.42 -24.60 20.18
N LYS A 972 0.79 -25.85 19.91
CA LYS A 972 -0.14 -26.99 19.89
C LYS A 972 -0.56 -27.34 21.32
N ASP A 973 -1.79 -27.83 21.49
CA ASP A 973 -2.34 -28.32 22.78
C ASP A 973 -2.41 -27.23 23.89
N ALA A 974 -2.66 -25.98 23.51
CA ALA A 974 -2.90 -24.89 24.45
C ALA A 974 -4.13 -25.14 25.33
N LEU A 975 -4.03 -24.84 26.62
CA LEU A 975 -5.20 -24.79 27.50
C LEU A 975 -5.73 -23.35 27.56
N MET A 976 -7.05 -23.23 27.50
CA MET A 976 -7.72 -21.94 27.70
C MET A 976 -7.48 -21.43 29.13
N TYR A 977 -7.19 -20.14 29.31
CA TYR A 977 -7.07 -19.54 30.64
C TYR A 977 -8.38 -19.67 31.42
N LEU A 978 -8.26 -19.71 32.74
CA LEU A 978 -9.39 -19.84 33.67
C LEU A 978 -9.55 -18.55 34.45
N VAL A 979 -10.80 -18.17 34.72
CA VAL A 979 -11.12 -16.94 35.43
C VAL A 979 -11.93 -17.24 36.68
N PHE A 980 -11.53 -16.63 37.78
CA PHE A 980 -12.20 -16.71 39.07
C PHE A 980 -12.51 -15.32 39.61
N VAL A 981 -13.64 -15.15 40.27
CA VAL A 981 -14.01 -13.92 40.95
C VAL A 981 -14.39 -14.23 42.38
N ASN A 982 -13.67 -13.60 43.33
CA ASN A 982 -13.99 -13.65 44.75
C ASN A 982 -14.58 -12.31 45.20
N GLY A 983 -15.42 -12.36 46.22
CA GLY A 983 -15.90 -11.15 46.88
C GLY A 983 -14.77 -10.44 47.66
N ALA A 984 -15.01 -9.17 48.03
CA ALA A 984 -14.15 -8.52 48.96
C ALA A 984 -14.05 -9.36 50.25
N PRO A 985 -12.84 -9.56 50.81
CA PRO A 985 -12.74 -10.19 52.12
C PRO A 985 -13.63 -9.41 53.09
N ALA A 986 -14.46 -10.15 53.86
CA ALA A 986 -15.25 -9.53 54.89
C ALA A 986 -14.28 -8.74 55.78
N ALA A 987 -14.58 -7.47 56.03
CA ALA A 987 -13.77 -6.64 56.92
C ALA A 987 -13.65 -7.40 58.26
N PRO A 988 -12.42 -7.52 58.85
CA PRO A 988 -12.20 -8.27 60.07
C PRO A 988 -13.08 -7.87 61.26
#